data_81fa09d0e7ea6d0e9d495c9d3b50c170
#
_entry.id   81fa09d0e7ea6d0e9d495c9d3b50c170
#
_cell.length_a   1.000
_cell.length_b   1.000
_cell.length_c   1.000
_cell.angle_alpha   90.00
_cell.angle_beta   90.00
_cell.angle_gamma   90.00
#
_symmetry.space_group_name_H-M   'P 1'
#
loop_
_entity.id
_entity.type
_entity.pdbx_description
1 polymer ?
#
loop_
_entity_poly.entity_id
_entity_poly.type
_entity_poly.pdbx_seq_one_letter_code
_entity_poly.pdbx_strand_id
1 'polypeptide(L)'
;MKKRIRTPDPASVPAGKKPSVPADLSRPGRLWRLLELFACLLTVLLPVKFASFVSTPEGGALYWGDPLSLVFIAWPLPVFMIASSLLFFLLVWTVNFDPERKMLSFRPPLLKYGALWCILGGVSVLGFVNASCMGYPPQMIAHTTSLACYAMSLSILLSVRRGFVKALAGSLVLGGVLSICSGLDQYWRGFDALREYIRNQSEAAGRDIVNENMSIRIGEGRVQADFNSCNVYGAYLAALLPFLTVLFWRFGNERVSPPKLSRRLFGGLAFVVTLFLLVKTDSRGAVFSLLAAGAAVFFFSRLPRKWKLAGAGVLFLGAAGLAAMVAFGRGALSMYVRLDYVQAAARMMFEHPLTGTGWGDFLHDYPILRLWRDKETPHSPHNMVMLFGSQCGIAGFLAAFAVLAYPVVGACRQIRRTDWHSLKDVFALVPAFSCLVLSAGTLLDVGFETTAYSGVLIAFSLLVLNRESQPESELRPVHDIRQFGWRGLILRFGLILFWGLSLIMSEGVFRAEYAYSKLLAELNPEYSFEHRNDPGYVPPLNRVQYLLREAVKAAPGSPFPWNAAADYMFKAGNMKYALTSIQQTIEFDPLQSAHYVKRARMNYWIAGMNVTGAVKKDLEIARRLAPKNPELNRPDADVCRAAFIRKEQHP
;
A
#
# COMPACT_ATOMS: atom_id res chain seq x y z
N MET A 1 22.86 -61.14 -56.03
CA MET A 1 21.37 -61.06 -55.92
C MET A 1 21.05 -60.39 -54.60
N LYS A 2 20.86 -59.02 -54.53
CA LYS A 2 20.40 -58.29 -53.36
C LYS A 2 18.91 -57.98 -53.56
N LYS A 3 18.05 -58.60 -52.76
CA LYS A 3 16.59 -58.31 -52.72
C LYS A 3 16.40 -56.95 -52.10
N ARG A 4 15.89 -55.94 -52.83
CA ARG A 4 15.36 -54.69 -52.34
C ARG A 4 14.04 -54.95 -51.60
N ILE A 5 14.00 -54.73 -50.33
CA ILE A 5 12.78 -54.68 -49.52
C ILE A 5 12.10 -53.34 -49.86
N ARG A 6 10.93 -53.35 -50.44
CA ARG A 6 10.06 -52.19 -50.65
C ARG A 6 9.47 -51.81 -49.27
N THR A 7 9.73 -50.63 -48.80
CA THR A 7 8.98 -49.99 -47.71
C THR A 7 7.56 -49.67 -48.16
N PRO A 8 6.53 -49.97 -47.39
CA PRO A 8 5.16 -49.60 -47.75
C PRO A 8 4.97 -48.09 -47.66
N ASP A 9 4.21 -47.53 -48.64
CA ASP A 9 3.74 -46.17 -48.65
C ASP A 9 3.03 -45.82 -47.33
N PRO A 10 3.26 -44.63 -46.77
CA PRO A 10 2.49 -44.20 -45.63
C PRO A 10 1.05 -43.89 -46.09
N ALA A 11 0.18 -44.93 -45.96
CA ALA A 11 -1.25 -44.76 -46.15
C ALA A 11 -1.76 -43.62 -45.30
N SER A 12 -2.46 -42.71 -45.93
CA SER A 12 -3.21 -41.58 -45.39
C SER A 12 -3.87 -41.88 -44.05
N VAL A 13 -3.27 -41.42 -42.98
CA VAL A 13 -3.92 -41.31 -41.67
C VAL A 13 -5.05 -40.29 -41.85
N PRO A 14 -6.33 -40.66 -41.66
CA PRO A 14 -7.40 -39.70 -41.74
C PRO A 14 -7.15 -38.64 -40.68
N ALA A 15 -7.08 -37.36 -41.10
CA ALA A 15 -6.94 -36.21 -40.22
C ALA A 15 -8.05 -36.29 -39.16
N GLY A 16 -7.69 -36.74 -37.97
CA GLY A 16 -8.60 -36.82 -36.85
C GLY A 16 -9.23 -35.44 -36.65
N LYS A 17 -10.55 -35.38 -36.81
CA LYS A 17 -11.34 -34.19 -36.50
C LYS A 17 -10.91 -33.73 -35.13
N LYS A 18 -10.27 -32.54 -35.07
CA LYS A 18 -10.06 -31.85 -33.80
C LYS A 18 -11.40 -31.81 -33.07
N PRO A 19 -11.49 -32.28 -31.83
CA PRO A 19 -12.75 -32.20 -31.10
C PRO A 19 -13.22 -30.75 -31.14
N SER A 20 -14.32 -30.53 -31.84
CA SER A 20 -14.98 -29.22 -31.86
C SER A 20 -15.42 -28.94 -30.45
N VAL A 21 -14.76 -27.98 -29.80
CA VAL A 21 -15.22 -27.44 -28.53
C VAL A 21 -16.64 -26.94 -28.76
N PRO A 22 -17.63 -27.41 -28.03
CA PRO A 22 -19.00 -26.96 -28.22
C PRO A 22 -19.06 -25.45 -28.13
N ALA A 23 -19.61 -24.79 -29.14
CA ALA A 23 -19.68 -23.30 -29.23
C ALA A 23 -20.49 -22.67 -28.09
N ASP A 24 -21.23 -23.45 -27.33
CA ASP A 24 -22.11 -22.99 -26.25
C ASP A 24 -21.37 -22.77 -24.90
N LEU A 25 -20.12 -23.23 -24.75
CA LEU A 25 -19.29 -23.00 -23.56
C LEU A 25 -18.65 -21.58 -23.51
N SER A 26 -18.89 -20.75 -24.51
CA SER A 26 -18.27 -19.40 -24.60
C SER A 26 -19.00 -18.32 -23.80
N ARG A 27 -20.24 -18.55 -23.37
CA ARG A 27 -21.01 -17.54 -22.59
C ARG A 27 -20.86 -17.79 -21.10
N PRO A 28 -20.14 -16.90 -20.39
CA PRO A 28 -20.04 -17.01 -18.94
C PRO A 28 -21.42 -16.90 -18.30
N GLY A 29 -21.69 -17.74 -17.30
CA GLY A 29 -22.86 -17.59 -16.44
C GLY A 29 -22.97 -16.16 -15.87
N ARG A 30 -24.17 -15.70 -15.57
CA ARG A 30 -24.39 -14.32 -15.03
C ARG A 30 -23.54 -14.03 -13.80
N LEU A 31 -23.37 -15.03 -12.94
CA LEU A 31 -22.58 -14.89 -11.71
C LEU A 31 -21.09 -14.59 -12.00
N TRP A 32 -20.46 -15.29 -12.95
CA TRP A 32 -19.08 -15.01 -13.34
C TRP A 32 -18.88 -13.59 -13.86
N ARG A 33 -19.84 -13.07 -14.63
CA ARG A 33 -19.79 -11.67 -15.12
C ARG A 33 -19.90 -10.65 -13.98
N LEU A 34 -20.76 -10.92 -13.00
CA LEU A 34 -20.88 -10.06 -11.81
C LEU A 34 -19.60 -10.06 -10.99
N LEU A 35 -18.94 -11.21 -10.82
CA LEU A 35 -17.68 -11.31 -10.11
C LEU A 35 -16.52 -10.62 -10.86
N GLU A 36 -16.49 -10.75 -12.20
CA GLU A 36 -15.55 -9.97 -13.04
C GLU A 36 -15.78 -8.46 -12.88
N LEU A 37 -17.03 -8.01 -12.94
CA LEU A 37 -17.38 -6.59 -12.76
C LEU A 37 -17.00 -6.09 -11.36
N PHE A 38 -17.24 -6.87 -10.34
CA PHE A 38 -16.87 -6.52 -8.96
C PHE A 38 -15.34 -6.37 -8.81
N ALA A 39 -14.57 -7.32 -9.34
CA ALA A 39 -13.11 -7.23 -9.34
C ALA A 39 -12.60 -6.02 -10.14
N CYS A 40 -13.21 -5.72 -11.30
CA CYS A 40 -12.90 -4.55 -12.10
C CYS A 40 -13.20 -3.26 -11.33
N LEU A 41 -14.36 -3.16 -10.68
CA LEU A 41 -14.75 -2.00 -9.88
C LEU A 41 -13.76 -1.76 -8.74
N LEU A 42 -13.41 -2.80 -7.98
CA LEU A 42 -12.38 -2.68 -6.94
C LEU A 42 -11.05 -2.18 -7.51
N THR A 43 -10.63 -2.70 -8.68
CA THR A 43 -9.37 -2.28 -9.32
C THR A 43 -9.40 -0.81 -9.76
N VAL A 44 -10.53 -0.31 -10.29
CA VAL A 44 -10.73 1.10 -10.68
C VAL A 44 -10.66 2.00 -9.45
N LEU A 45 -11.30 1.60 -8.35
CA LEU A 45 -11.40 2.39 -7.14
C LEU A 45 -10.09 2.46 -6.33
N LEU A 46 -9.16 1.51 -6.53
CA LEU A 46 -7.90 1.48 -5.79
C LEU A 46 -7.21 2.86 -5.72
N PRO A 47 -6.79 3.49 -6.84
CA PRO A 47 -5.98 4.70 -6.79
C PRO A 47 -6.78 5.96 -6.43
N VAL A 48 -8.11 5.89 -6.40
CA VAL A 48 -8.99 7.06 -6.18
C VAL A 48 -9.63 7.03 -4.79
N LYS A 49 -9.85 5.82 -4.24
CA LYS A 49 -10.59 5.66 -2.98
C LYS A 49 -9.78 4.99 -1.87
N PHE A 50 -8.75 4.20 -2.19
CA PHE A 50 -8.02 3.41 -1.23
C PHE A 50 -6.51 3.70 -1.23
N ALA A 51 -6.14 4.96 -1.47
CA ALA A 51 -4.75 5.39 -1.57
C ALA A 51 -4.16 5.91 -0.24
N SER A 52 -4.89 5.81 0.86
CA SER A 52 -4.43 6.15 2.21
C SER A 52 -3.49 5.08 2.79
N PHE A 53 -2.69 5.47 3.79
CA PHE A 53 -1.83 4.54 4.53
C PHE A 53 -2.62 3.75 5.57
N VAL A 54 -2.25 2.48 5.73
CA VAL A 54 -2.83 1.58 6.74
C VAL A 54 -2.34 1.89 8.15
N SER A 55 -1.11 2.37 8.29
CA SER A 55 -0.45 2.55 9.58
C SER A 55 -0.86 3.80 10.35
N THR A 56 -1.72 4.64 9.79
CA THR A 56 -2.19 5.87 10.45
C THR A 56 -3.69 5.83 10.70
N PRO A 57 -4.15 5.42 11.91
CA PRO A 57 -5.56 5.52 12.28
C PRO A 57 -6.11 6.95 12.19
N GLU A 58 -5.20 7.94 12.26
CA GLU A 58 -5.53 9.37 12.21
C GLU A 58 -5.95 9.85 10.81
N GLY A 59 -5.64 9.10 9.74
CA GLY A 59 -5.92 9.50 8.35
C GLY A 59 -7.34 9.27 7.85
N GLY A 60 -8.18 8.62 8.64
CA GLY A 60 -9.49 8.15 8.23
C GLY A 60 -10.67 8.85 8.88
N ALA A 61 -10.57 10.14 9.20
CA ALA A 61 -11.75 10.88 9.64
C ALA A 61 -12.82 10.87 8.53
N LEU A 62 -13.71 9.91 8.62
CA LEU A 62 -14.72 9.63 7.63
C LEU A 62 -15.97 10.40 7.90
N TYR A 63 -16.25 11.25 6.97
CA TYR A 63 -17.52 11.96 6.88
C TYR A 63 -18.61 11.05 6.33
N TRP A 64 -19.04 10.06 7.10
CA TRP A 64 -20.15 9.18 6.73
C TRP A 64 -21.50 9.90 6.61
N GLY A 65 -21.57 11.17 7.05
CA GLY A 65 -22.79 11.94 7.09
C GLY A 65 -23.26 12.52 5.76
N ASP A 66 -22.36 12.65 4.77
CA ASP A 66 -22.67 13.28 3.48
C ASP A 66 -22.42 12.33 2.30
N PRO A 67 -23.50 11.87 1.60
CA PRO A 67 -23.34 11.01 0.43
C PRO A 67 -22.50 11.61 -0.71
N LEU A 68 -22.50 12.94 -0.88
CA LEU A 68 -21.69 13.61 -1.89
C LEU A 68 -20.19 13.56 -1.54
N SER A 69 -19.86 13.67 -0.27
CA SER A 69 -18.49 13.51 0.22
C SER A 69 -17.91 12.14 -0.15
N LEU A 70 -18.73 11.08 -0.16
CA LEU A 70 -18.29 9.74 -0.57
C LEU A 70 -17.81 9.68 -2.03
N VAL A 71 -18.28 10.59 -2.89
CA VAL A 71 -17.83 10.67 -4.28
C VAL A 71 -16.44 11.30 -4.38
N PHE A 72 -16.14 12.31 -3.55
CA PHE A 72 -14.94 13.13 -3.70
C PHE A 72 -13.80 12.76 -2.74
N ILE A 73 -14.09 12.21 -1.56
CA ILE A 73 -13.06 11.85 -0.57
C ILE A 73 -12.61 10.39 -0.65
N ALA A 74 -11.46 10.10 -0.07
CA ALA A 74 -10.98 8.73 0.12
C ALA A 74 -11.96 7.92 0.98
N TRP A 75 -12.10 6.64 0.65
CA TRP A 75 -12.91 5.72 1.45
C TRP A 75 -12.07 5.05 2.54
N PRO A 76 -12.72 4.58 3.62
CA PRO A 76 -12.04 3.80 4.63
C PRO A 76 -11.41 2.55 4.03
N LEU A 77 -10.19 2.28 4.43
CA LEU A 77 -9.51 1.07 4.00
C LEU A 77 -10.27 -0.22 4.35
N PRO A 78 -10.95 -0.33 5.51
CA PRO A 78 -11.76 -1.51 5.81
C PRO A 78 -12.87 -1.82 4.80
N VAL A 79 -13.36 -0.85 4.03
CA VAL A 79 -14.31 -1.11 2.94
C VAL A 79 -13.66 -1.97 1.85
N PHE A 80 -12.42 -1.67 1.46
CA PHE A 80 -11.67 -2.54 0.54
C PHE A 80 -11.39 -3.91 1.16
N MET A 81 -11.03 -3.94 2.44
CA MET A 81 -10.71 -5.17 3.16
C MET A 81 -11.89 -6.13 3.18
N ILE A 82 -13.08 -5.64 3.53
CA ILE A 82 -14.32 -6.44 3.52
C ILE A 82 -14.71 -6.83 2.08
N ALA A 83 -14.67 -5.88 1.13
CA ALA A 83 -15.06 -6.12 -0.25
C ALA A 83 -14.17 -7.17 -0.94
N SER A 84 -12.85 -7.13 -0.72
CA SER A 84 -11.91 -8.12 -1.27
C SER A 84 -12.10 -9.50 -0.63
N SER A 85 -12.35 -9.57 0.67
CA SER A 85 -12.69 -10.82 1.37
C SER A 85 -14.01 -11.42 0.87
N LEU A 86 -15.03 -10.58 0.64
CA LEU A 86 -16.30 -11.00 0.07
C LEU A 86 -16.14 -11.52 -1.38
N LEU A 87 -15.39 -10.80 -2.22
CA LEU A 87 -15.10 -11.25 -3.58
C LEU A 87 -14.42 -12.63 -3.59
N PHE A 88 -13.44 -12.81 -2.71
CA PHE A 88 -12.74 -14.09 -2.58
C PHE A 88 -13.69 -15.22 -2.15
N PHE A 89 -14.52 -14.99 -1.15
CA PHE A 89 -15.54 -15.96 -0.72
C PHE A 89 -16.48 -16.36 -1.85
N LEU A 90 -17.05 -15.38 -2.55
CA LEU A 90 -17.99 -15.62 -3.64
C LEU A 90 -17.33 -16.40 -4.80
N LEU A 91 -16.05 -16.13 -5.09
CA LEU A 91 -15.30 -16.88 -6.10
C LEU A 91 -15.02 -18.31 -5.66
N VAL A 92 -14.58 -18.53 -4.43
CA VAL A 92 -14.36 -19.89 -3.89
C VAL A 92 -15.68 -20.66 -3.85
N TRP A 93 -16.78 -20.00 -3.45
CA TRP A 93 -18.11 -20.59 -3.50
C TRP A 93 -18.50 -20.98 -4.93
N THR A 94 -18.39 -20.05 -5.89
CA THR A 94 -18.73 -20.29 -7.30
C THR A 94 -17.90 -21.44 -7.89
N VAL A 95 -16.59 -21.44 -7.69
CA VAL A 95 -15.72 -22.55 -8.10
C VAL A 95 -16.15 -23.87 -7.48
N ASN A 96 -16.66 -23.89 -6.26
CA ASN A 96 -17.09 -25.11 -5.59
C ASN A 96 -18.46 -25.63 -6.03
N PHE A 97 -19.38 -24.79 -6.44
CA PHE A 97 -20.76 -25.14 -6.75
C PHE A 97 -21.15 -24.98 -8.22
N ASP A 98 -20.22 -24.57 -9.10
CA ASP A 98 -20.49 -24.46 -10.53
C ASP A 98 -20.73 -25.88 -11.15
N PRO A 99 -21.87 -26.14 -11.76
CA PRO A 99 -22.16 -27.41 -12.42
C PRO A 99 -21.27 -27.70 -13.64
N GLU A 100 -20.74 -26.67 -14.30
CA GLU A 100 -19.84 -26.76 -15.46
C GLU A 100 -18.38 -27.05 -15.11
N ARG A 101 -18.10 -27.38 -13.90
CA ARG A 101 -16.80 -27.56 -13.24
C ARG A 101 -15.77 -28.43 -13.98
N LYS A 102 -16.19 -29.42 -14.73
CA LYS A 102 -15.30 -30.37 -15.42
C LYS A 102 -14.38 -29.69 -16.45
N MET A 103 -14.62 -28.38 -16.73
CA MET A 103 -13.95 -27.61 -17.77
C MET A 103 -13.08 -26.48 -17.25
N LEU A 104 -13.01 -26.26 -15.93
CA LEU A 104 -12.16 -25.18 -15.37
C LEU A 104 -10.69 -25.57 -15.43
N SER A 105 -9.90 -24.84 -16.20
CA SER A 105 -8.45 -24.98 -16.23
C SER A 105 -7.79 -23.87 -15.46
N PHE A 106 -7.01 -24.21 -14.44
CA PHE A 106 -6.25 -23.21 -13.68
C PHE A 106 -4.82 -23.10 -14.21
N ARG A 107 -4.29 -21.88 -14.15
CA ARG A 107 -2.92 -21.58 -14.58
C ARG A 107 -1.99 -21.58 -13.37
N PRO A 108 -1.08 -22.58 -13.24
CA PRO A 108 -0.24 -22.74 -12.05
C PRO A 108 0.54 -21.49 -11.64
N PRO A 109 1.13 -20.68 -12.56
CA PRO A 109 1.86 -19.48 -12.15
C PRO A 109 1.00 -18.44 -11.44
N LEU A 110 -0.26 -18.26 -11.88
CA LEU A 110 -1.19 -17.32 -11.27
C LEU A 110 -1.60 -17.77 -9.86
N LEU A 111 -2.00 -19.06 -9.73
CA LEU A 111 -2.39 -19.60 -8.43
C LEU A 111 -1.23 -19.64 -7.42
N LYS A 112 0.00 -19.93 -7.89
CA LYS A 112 1.18 -19.88 -7.03
C LYS A 112 1.38 -18.47 -6.47
N TYR A 113 1.17 -17.44 -7.29
CA TYR A 113 1.29 -16.06 -6.82
C TYR A 113 0.21 -15.69 -5.79
N GLY A 114 -1.05 -16.05 -6.05
CA GLY A 114 -2.12 -15.91 -5.06
C GLY A 114 -1.82 -16.66 -3.77
N ALA A 115 -1.28 -17.89 -3.86
CA ALA A 115 -0.88 -18.68 -2.69
C ALA A 115 0.27 -18.03 -1.90
N LEU A 116 1.26 -17.42 -2.57
CA LEU A 116 2.33 -16.66 -1.90
C LEU A 116 1.76 -15.48 -1.08
N TRP A 117 0.76 -14.78 -1.62
CA TRP A 117 0.06 -13.74 -0.88
C TRP A 117 -0.71 -14.31 0.32
N CYS A 118 -1.36 -15.47 0.18
CA CYS A 118 -2.04 -16.13 1.32
C CYS A 118 -1.04 -16.57 2.40
N ILE A 119 0.16 -17.05 2.01
CA ILE A 119 1.24 -17.38 2.95
C ILE A 119 1.69 -16.10 3.68
N LEU A 120 1.91 -14.99 2.96
CA LEU A 120 2.28 -13.72 3.57
C LEU A 120 1.19 -13.24 4.54
N GLY A 121 -0.10 -13.36 4.16
CA GLY A 121 -1.23 -13.05 5.04
C GLY A 121 -1.27 -13.92 6.30
N GLY A 122 -0.99 -15.21 6.19
CA GLY A 122 -0.88 -16.11 7.34
C GLY A 122 0.29 -15.77 8.25
N VAL A 123 1.46 -15.51 7.66
CA VAL A 123 2.68 -15.13 8.40
C VAL A 123 2.52 -13.76 9.10
N SER A 124 1.71 -12.85 8.54
CA SER A 124 1.45 -11.54 9.17
C SER A 124 0.87 -11.65 10.59
N VAL A 125 0.24 -12.78 10.94
CA VAL A 125 -0.28 -13.05 12.29
C VAL A 125 0.85 -13.15 13.32
N LEU A 126 2.07 -13.54 12.92
CA LEU A 126 3.22 -13.60 13.84
C LEU A 126 3.53 -12.25 14.47
N GLY A 127 3.31 -11.15 13.74
CA GLY A 127 3.50 -9.80 14.26
C GLY A 127 2.51 -9.39 15.36
N PHE A 128 1.56 -10.25 15.73
CA PHE A 128 0.69 -10.04 16.89
C PHE A 128 1.37 -10.49 18.21
N VAL A 129 2.30 -11.47 18.12
CA VAL A 129 2.82 -12.17 19.30
C VAL A 129 3.60 -11.25 20.24
N ASN A 130 4.46 -10.39 19.68
CA ASN A 130 5.33 -9.51 20.47
C ASN A 130 4.90 -8.05 20.43
N ALA A 131 3.77 -7.71 19.80
CA ALA A 131 3.35 -6.33 19.66
C ALA A 131 3.14 -5.66 21.02
N SER A 132 3.84 -4.56 21.27
CA SER A 132 3.73 -3.78 22.51
C SER A 132 2.45 -2.93 22.56
N CYS A 133 1.91 -2.56 21.39
CA CYS A 133 0.69 -1.79 21.24
C CYS A 133 -0.34 -2.55 20.40
N MET A 134 -1.50 -2.87 20.98
CA MET A 134 -2.57 -3.66 20.34
C MET A 134 -3.38 -2.86 19.31
N GLY A 135 -3.07 -1.58 19.11
CA GLY A 135 -3.74 -0.74 18.10
C GLY A 135 -3.31 -1.02 16.65
N TYR A 136 -2.11 -1.56 16.41
CA TYR A 136 -1.55 -1.75 15.07
C TYR A 136 -1.77 -3.15 14.46
N PRO A 137 -1.62 -4.27 15.22
CA PRO A 137 -1.67 -5.61 14.64
C PRO A 137 -2.95 -5.92 13.86
N PRO A 138 -4.17 -5.62 14.35
CA PRO A 138 -5.39 -5.93 13.62
C PRO A 138 -5.45 -5.27 12.25
N GLN A 139 -5.00 -4.01 12.14
CA GLN A 139 -4.99 -3.25 10.90
C GLN A 139 -4.03 -3.87 9.87
N MET A 140 -2.80 -4.20 10.28
CA MET A 140 -1.79 -4.76 9.40
C MET A 140 -2.14 -6.18 8.93
N ILE A 141 -2.71 -7.00 9.83
CA ILE A 141 -3.19 -8.34 9.49
C ILE A 141 -4.38 -8.26 8.53
N ALA A 142 -5.38 -7.42 8.81
CA ALA A 142 -6.54 -7.20 7.94
C ALA A 142 -6.10 -6.72 6.54
N HIS A 143 -5.18 -5.76 6.49
CA HIS A 143 -4.62 -5.26 5.24
C HIS A 143 -3.94 -6.36 4.43
N THR A 144 -3.02 -7.10 5.05
CA THR A 144 -2.24 -8.15 4.35
C THR A 144 -3.14 -9.29 3.89
N THR A 145 -4.07 -9.73 4.73
CA THR A 145 -5.01 -10.83 4.37
C THR A 145 -6.01 -10.40 3.31
N SER A 146 -6.47 -9.15 3.33
CA SER A 146 -7.37 -8.62 2.30
C SER A 146 -6.69 -8.46 0.94
N LEU A 147 -5.42 -8.03 0.90
CA LEU A 147 -4.61 -8.04 -0.33
C LEU A 147 -4.38 -9.45 -0.85
N ALA A 148 -4.21 -10.43 0.04
CA ALA A 148 -4.11 -11.84 -0.34
C ALA A 148 -5.43 -12.37 -0.92
N CYS A 149 -6.57 -12.02 -0.33
CA CYS A 149 -7.90 -12.32 -0.90
C CYS A 149 -8.07 -11.69 -2.29
N TYR A 150 -7.67 -10.44 -2.47
CA TYR A 150 -7.70 -9.77 -3.76
C TYR A 150 -6.78 -10.43 -4.78
N ALA A 151 -5.53 -10.73 -4.42
CA ALA A 151 -4.56 -11.42 -5.29
C ALA A 151 -5.04 -12.80 -5.73
N MET A 152 -5.58 -13.59 -4.81
CA MET A 152 -6.12 -14.91 -5.11
C MET A 152 -7.38 -14.81 -5.99
N SER A 153 -8.25 -13.83 -5.74
CA SER A 153 -9.45 -13.56 -6.56
C SER A 153 -9.09 -13.24 -8.01
N LEU A 154 -8.17 -12.32 -8.24
CA LEU A 154 -7.68 -12.01 -9.58
C LEU A 154 -6.98 -13.20 -10.24
N SER A 155 -6.22 -14.01 -9.46
CA SER A 155 -5.55 -15.22 -9.94
C SER A 155 -6.56 -16.27 -10.45
N ILE A 156 -7.66 -16.47 -9.73
CA ILE A 156 -8.76 -17.36 -10.13
C ILE A 156 -9.43 -16.82 -11.39
N LEU A 157 -9.85 -15.55 -11.40
CA LEU A 157 -10.52 -14.93 -12.55
C LEU A 157 -9.67 -15.00 -13.82
N LEU A 158 -8.38 -14.64 -13.75
CA LEU A 158 -7.46 -14.71 -14.88
C LEU A 158 -7.20 -16.15 -15.36
N SER A 159 -7.26 -17.14 -14.47
CA SER A 159 -7.12 -18.54 -14.82
C SER A 159 -8.32 -19.07 -15.56
N VAL A 160 -9.53 -18.78 -15.06
CA VAL A 160 -10.79 -19.33 -15.56
C VAL A 160 -11.32 -18.53 -16.76
N ARG A 161 -11.11 -17.21 -16.76
CA ARG A 161 -11.74 -16.26 -17.69
C ARG A 161 -10.70 -15.56 -18.59
N ARG A 162 -10.52 -16.05 -19.81
CA ARG A 162 -9.54 -15.48 -20.76
C ARG A 162 -9.78 -14.01 -21.10
N GLY A 163 -11.04 -13.61 -21.23
CA GLY A 163 -11.43 -12.23 -21.51
C GLY A 163 -11.11 -11.24 -20.39
N PHE A 164 -10.99 -11.73 -19.16
CA PHE A 164 -10.76 -10.90 -17.97
C PHE A 164 -9.44 -10.13 -18.02
N VAL A 165 -8.42 -10.61 -18.74
CA VAL A 165 -7.16 -9.86 -18.97
C VAL A 165 -7.42 -8.46 -19.53
N LYS A 166 -8.31 -8.36 -20.52
CA LYS A 166 -8.66 -7.06 -21.15
C LYS A 166 -9.46 -6.19 -20.18
N ALA A 167 -10.37 -6.78 -19.43
CA ALA A 167 -11.17 -6.08 -18.44
C ALA A 167 -10.29 -5.53 -17.32
N LEU A 168 -9.36 -6.33 -16.78
CA LEU A 168 -8.40 -5.92 -15.77
C LEU A 168 -7.49 -4.78 -16.27
N ALA A 169 -6.95 -4.93 -17.49
CA ALA A 169 -6.14 -3.86 -18.11
C ALA A 169 -6.97 -2.57 -18.29
N GLY A 170 -8.21 -2.67 -18.74
CA GLY A 170 -9.14 -1.54 -18.86
C GLY A 170 -9.43 -0.87 -17.51
N SER A 171 -9.58 -1.65 -16.44
CA SER A 171 -9.78 -1.15 -15.09
C SER A 171 -8.56 -0.38 -14.56
N LEU A 172 -7.34 -0.88 -14.82
CA LEU A 172 -6.10 -0.16 -14.48
C LEU A 172 -5.99 1.17 -15.25
N VAL A 173 -6.40 1.19 -16.52
CA VAL A 173 -6.44 2.43 -17.31
C VAL A 173 -7.43 3.41 -16.74
N LEU A 174 -8.66 2.97 -16.48
CA LEU A 174 -9.71 3.86 -15.98
C LEU A 174 -9.35 4.42 -14.61
N GLY A 175 -8.89 3.59 -13.67
CA GLY A 175 -8.40 4.04 -12.37
C GLY A 175 -7.20 5.00 -12.50
N GLY A 176 -6.28 4.73 -13.43
CA GLY A 176 -5.15 5.59 -13.72
C GLY A 176 -5.56 6.95 -14.27
N VAL A 177 -6.50 7.00 -15.20
CA VAL A 177 -7.03 8.25 -15.76
C VAL A 177 -7.74 9.08 -14.67
N LEU A 178 -8.57 8.46 -13.85
CA LEU A 178 -9.25 9.14 -12.74
C LEU A 178 -8.25 9.72 -11.74
N SER A 179 -7.21 8.96 -11.37
CA SER A 179 -6.15 9.44 -10.49
C SER A 179 -5.31 10.58 -11.10
N ILE A 180 -5.07 10.54 -12.42
CA ILE A 180 -4.43 11.64 -13.14
C ILE A 180 -5.32 12.89 -13.13
N CYS A 181 -6.63 12.75 -13.34
CA CYS A 181 -7.56 13.87 -13.24
C CYS A 181 -7.56 14.49 -11.84
N SER A 182 -7.56 13.67 -10.78
CA SER A 182 -7.41 14.13 -9.40
C SER A 182 -6.10 14.88 -9.17
N GLY A 183 -4.97 14.36 -9.70
CA GLY A 183 -3.68 15.04 -9.60
C GLY A 183 -3.63 16.38 -10.36
N LEU A 184 -4.27 16.48 -11.51
CA LEU A 184 -4.40 17.73 -12.26
C LEU A 184 -5.26 18.74 -11.51
N ASP A 185 -6.39 18.33 -10.97
CA ASP A 185 -7.26 19.19 -10.17
C ASP A 185 -6.53 19.71 -8.93
N GLN A 186 -5.80 18.83 -8.21
CA GLN A 186 -4.96 19.22 -7.08
C GLN A 186 -3.92 20.28 -7.48
N TYR A 187 -3.27 20.12 -8.63
CA TYR A 187 -2.24 21.06 -9.10
C TYR A 187 -2.81 22.43 -9.46
N TRP A 188 -3.96 22.49 -10.17
CA TRP A 188 -4.50 23.75 -10.66
C TRP A 188 -5.43 24.48 -9.69
N ARG A 189 -6.09 23.75 -8.77
CA ARG A 189 -7.09 24.31 -7.85
C ARG A 189 -6.88 23.90 -6.42
N GLY A 190 -6.52 22.61 -6.19
CA GLY A 190 -6.55 22.01 -4.86
C GLY A 190 -5.59 22.66 -3.89
N PHE A 191 -4.38 23.04 -4.32
CA PHE A 191 -3.42 23.70 -3.45
C PHE A 191 -3.86 25.10 -3.05
N ASP A 192 -4.41 25.90 -3.97
CA ASP A 192 -4.85 27.25 -3.68
C ASP A 192 -6.11 27.22 -2.80
N ALA A 193 -7.06 26.35 -3.12
CA ALA A 193 -8.25 26.14 -2.30
C ALA A 193 -7.89 25.68 -0.87
N LEU A 194 -6.89 24.79 -0.73
CA LEU A 194 -6.43 24.31 0.58
C LEU A 194 -5.72 25.43 1.37
N ARG A 195 -4.87 26.22 0.72
CA ARG A 195 -4.22 27.39 1.35
C ARG A 195 -5.25 28.42 1.83
N GLU A 196 -6.23 28.72 1.00
CA GLU A 196 -7.32 29.63 1.35
C GLU A 196 -8.17 29.10 2.50
N TYR A 197 -8.54 27.81 2.45
CA TYR A 197 -9.26 27.16 3.54
C TYR A 197 -8.49 27.24 4.86
N ILE A 198 -7.20 26.89 4.87
CA ILE A 198 -6.34 26.94 6.05
C ILE A 198 -6.26 28.37 6.59
N ARG A 199 -6.05 29.35 5.71
CA ARG A 199 -6.00 30.77 6.11
C ARG A 199 -7.30 31.20 6.78
N ASN A 200 -8.44 30.95 6.14
CA ASN A 200 -9.75 31.34 6.67
C ASN A 200 -10.05 30.67 8.01
N GLN A 201 -9.70 29.40 8.16
CA GLN A 201 -9.88 28.66 9.41
C GLN A 201 -8.89 29.10 10.50
N SER A 202 -7.65 29.43 10.15
CA SER A 202 -6.67 29.96 11.09
C SER A 202 -7.06 31.35 11.61
N GLU A 203 -7.56 32.21 10.72
CA GLU A 203 -8.10 33.52 11.07
C GLU A 203 -9.33 33.40 11.99
N ALA A 204 -10.28 32.53 11.67
CA ALA A 204 -11.46 32.27 12.50
C ALA A 204 -11.10 31.69 13.87
N ALA A 205 -10.07 30.83 13.94
CA ALA A 205 -9.60 30.23 15.19
C ALA A 205 -8.65 31.12 15.99
N GLY A 206 -8.19 32.25 15.43
CA GLY A 206 -7.15 33.10 16.05
C GLY A 206 -5.81 32.38 16.26
N ARG A 207 -5.53 31.31 15.50
CA ARG A 207 -4.31 30.48 15.61
C ARG A 207 -4.08 29.66 14.34
N ASP A 208 -2.84 29.26 14.09
CA ASP A 208 -2.54 28.29 13.04
C ASP A 208 -3.19 26.94 13.33
N ILE A 209 -4.04 26.45 12.42
CA ILE A 209 -4.71 25.15 12.54
C ILE A 209 -3.85 23.99 12.03
N VAL A 210 -2.80 24.27 11.26
CA VAL A 210 -1.87 23.26 10.72
C VAL A 210 -0.50 23.36 11.37
N ASN A 211 0.17 22.23 11.50
CA ASN A 211 1.55 22.21 11.98
C ASN A 211 2.52 22.69 10.87
N GLU A 212 3.71 23.10 11.28
CA GLU A 212 4.77 23.61 10.39
C GLU A 212 5.12 22.65 9.25
N ASN A 213 5.18 21.34 9.53
CA ASN A 213 5.49 20.33 8.52
C ASN A 213 4.41 20.27 7.43
N MET A 214 3.15 20.42 7.79
CA MET A 214 2.03 20.43 6.85
C MET A 214 2.04 21.72 6.04
N SER A 215 2.32 22.87 6.67
CA SER A 215 2.47 24.16 5.98
C SER A 215 3.60 24.12 4.95
N ILE A 216 4.75 23.53 5.30
CA ILE A 216 5.88 23.33 4.37
C ILE A 216 5.45 22.45 3.19
N ARG A 217 4.81 21.31 3.44
CA ARG A 217 4.36 20.38 2.38
C ARG A 217 3.37 21.03 1.41
N ILE A 218 2.46 21.84 1.93
CA ILE A 218 1.48 22.60 1.12
C ILE A 218 2.21 23.70 0.33
N GLY A 219 3.21 24.35 0.95
CA GLY A 219 4.06 25.35 0.31
C GLY A 219 4.90 24.79 -0.85
N GLU A 220 5.44 23.58 -0.71
CA GLU A 220 6.21 22.90 -1.77
C GLU A 220 5.38 22.58 -3.02
N GLY A 221 4.06 22.50 -2.92
CA GLY A 221 3.14 22.24 -4.04
C GLY A 221 3.41 20.89 -4.75
N ARG A 222 3.90 19.88 -4.02
CA ARG A 222 4.18 18.54 -4.55
C ARG A 222 2.90 17.74 -4.72
N VAL A 223 2.59 17.36 -5.96
CA VAL A 223 1.36 16.63 -6.28
C VAL A 223 1.39 15.21 -5.73
N GLN A 224 0.31 14.82 -5.09
CA GLN A 224 0.10 13.48 -4.54
C GLN A 224 -1.26 12.87 -4.91
N ALA A 225 -2.17 13.62 -5.53
CA ALA A 225 -3.56 13.25 -5.81
C ALA A 225 -4.27 12.69 -4.55
N ASP A 226 -4.87 11.52 -4.66
CA ASP A 226 -5.55 10.84 -3.54
C ASP A 226 -4.58 10.05 -2.63
N PHE A 227 -3.28 10.01 -2.98
CA PHE A 227 -2.27 9.30 -2.18
C PHE A 227 -1.77 10.18 -1.04
N ASN A 228 -1.49 9.57 0.11
CA ASN A 228 -0.93 10.30 1.27
C ASN A 228 0.56 10.61 1.12
N SER A 229 1.19 10.22 0.01
CA SER A 229 2.61 10.45 -0.28
C SER A 229 2.85 10.77 -1.75
N CYS A 230 3.48 11.89 -2.01
CA CYS A 230 3.95 12.26 -3.35
C CYS A 230 4.99 11.26 -3.91
N ASN A 231 5.77 10.58 -3.06
CA ASN A 231 6.72 9.57 -3.51
C ASN A 231 6.01 8.31 -4.01
N VAL A 232 5.00 7.84 -3.27
CA VAL A 232 4.20 6.66 -3.65
C VAL A 232 3.41 6.96 -4.93
N TYR A 233 2.80 8.15 -5.00
CA TYR A 233 2.10 8.61 -6.21
C TYR A 233 3.06 8.72 -7.42
N GLY A 234 4.27 9.25 -7.22
CA GLY A 234 5.30 9.32 -8.25
C GLY A 234 5.68 7.95 -8.81
N ALA A 235 5.92 6.95 -7.95
CA ALA A 235 6.22 5.60 -8.38
C ALA A 235 5.02 4.92 -9.10
N TYR A 236 3.80 5.20 -8.67
CA TYR A 236 2.59 4.78 -9.35
C TYR A 236 2.47 5.39 -10.74
N LEU A 237 2.66 6.72 -10.90
CA LEU A 237 2.68 7.39 -12.21
C LEU A 237 3.79 6.87 -13.11
N ALA A 238 4.98 6.61 -12.57
CA ALA A 238 6.10 6.03 -13.29
C ALA A 238 5.76 4.65 -13.90
N ALA A 239 4.99 3.83 -13.18
CA ALA A 239 4.51 2.56 -13.69
C ALA A 239 3.39 2.72 -14.74
N LEU A 240 2.52 3.71 -14.58
CA LEU A 240 1.43 3.99 -15.52
C LEU A 240 1.90 4.64 -16.82
N LEU A 241 2.97 5.44 -16.78
CA LEU A 241 3.46 6.22 -17.93
C LEU A 241 3.59 5.36 -19.21
N PRO A 242 4.36 4.26 -19.27
CA PRO A 242 4.45 3.44 -20.46
C PRO A 242 3.15 2.67 -20.75
N PHE A 243 2.41 2.31 -19.70
CA PHE A 243 1.20 1.51 -19.84
C PHE A 243 0.07 2.29 -20.52
N LEU A 244 -0.22 3.49 -20.06
CA LEU A 244 -1.22 4.36 -20.68
C LEU A 244 -0.80 4.78 -22.09
N THR A 245 0.47 5.17 -22.27
CA THR A 245 1.01 5.57 -23.57
C THR A 245 0.79 4.49 -24.62
N VAL A 246 1.18 3.24 -24.33
CA VAL A 246 1.07 2.13 -25.27
C VAL A 246 -0.37 1.73 -25.50
N LEU A 247 -1.20 1.71 -24.46
CA LEU A 247 -2.62 1.35 -24.62
C LEU A 247 -3.37 2.38 -25.48
N PHE A 248 -3.21 3.66 -25.22
CA PHE A 248 -3.85 4.70 -26.04
C PHE A 248 -3.30 4.73 -27.48
N TRP A 249 -2.02 4.40 -27.65
CA TRP A 249 -1.43 4.25 -28.98
C TRP A 249 -2.02 3.07 -29.75
N ARG A 250 -2.32 1.97 -29.06
CA ARG A 250 -2.67 0.65 -29.64
C ARG A 250 -4.17 0.34 -29.70
N PHE A 251 -5.02 1.15 -29.06
CA PHE A 251 -6.45 0.90 -28.96
C PHE A 251 -7.13 0.92 -30.33
N GLY A 252 -7.29 -0.29 -30.92
CA GLY A 252 -8.03 -0.56 -32.16
C GLY A 252 -7.47 -1.71 -32.94
N ASN A 253 -8.38 -2.54 -33.36
CA ASN A 253 -8.30 -3.78 -34.17
C ASN A 253 -6.91 -4.18 -34.69
N GLU A 254 -6.47 -5.36 -34.27
CA GLU A 254 -5.14 -5.95 -34.58
C GLU A 254 -4.90 -6.25 -36.07
N ARG A 255 -5.88 -6.05 -36.93
CA ARG A 255 -5.80 -6.63 -38.27
C ARG A 255 -5.30 -5.72 -39.37
N VAL A 256 -5.44 -4.43 -39.33
CA VAL A 256 -4.99 -3.58 -40.48
C VAL A 256 -4.93 -2.09 -40.13
N SER A 257 -3.86 -1.44 -40.47
CA SER A 257 -3.62 0.00 -40.61
C SER A 257 -2.78 0.64 -39.50
N PRO A 258 -1.88 1.55 -39.87
CA PRO A 258 -1.18 2.37 -38.90
C PRO A 258 -2.19 3.10 -38.00
N PRO A 259 -1.88 3.31 -36.74
CA PRO A 259 -2.82 3.95 -35.80
C PRO A 259 -3.27 5.28 -36.36
N LYS A 260 -4.61 5.51 -36.41
CA LYS A 260 -5.18 6.80 -36.84
C LYS A 260 -4.48 7.94 -36.07
N LEU A 261 -4.27 9.09 -36.71
CA LEU A 261 -3.59 10.25 -36.11
C LEU A 261 -4.16 10.60 -34.71
N SER A 262 -5.48 10.52 -34.53
CA SER A 262 -6.14 10.75 -33.25
C SER A 262 -5.58 9.87 -32.11
N ARG A 263 -5.26 8.60 -32.37
CA ARG A 263 -4.73 7.66 -31.35
C ARG A 263 -3.29 7.98 -30.96
N ARG A 264 -2.46 8.37 -31.93
CA ARG A 264 -1.10 8.87 -31.66
C ARG A 264 -1.14 10.12 -30.79
N LEU A 265 -2.08 11.01 -31.07
CA LEU A 265 -2.30 12.21 -30.26
C LEU A 265 -2.76 11.87 -28.83
N PHE A 266 -3.70 10.94 -28.65
CA PHE A 266 -4.12 10.49 -27.30
C PHE A 266 -3.00 9.81 -26.52
N GLY A 267 -2.22 8.93 -27.18
CA GLY A 267 -1.04 8.32 -26.54
C GLY A 267 0.02 9.34 -26.16
N GLY A 268 0.27 10.31 -27.04
CA GLY A 268 1.19 11.42 -26.78
C GLY A 268 0.70 12.32 -25.64
N LEU A 269 -0.58 12.65 -25.63
CA LEU A 269 -1.20 13.45 -24.57
C LEU A 269 -1.10 12.71 -23.21
N ALA A 270 -1.46 11.42 -23.16
CA ALA A 270 -1.35 10.61 -21.96
C ALA A 270 0.09 10.58 -21.43
N PHE A 271 1.08 10.46 -22.34
CA PHE A 271 2.49 10.52 -21.97
C PHE A 271 2.87 11.87 -21.37
N VAL A 272 2.55 12.98 -22.06
CA VAL A 272 2.92 14.34 -21.63
C VAL A 272 2.26 14.68 -20.28
N VAL A 273 0.98 14.40 -20.12
CA VAL A 273 0.26 14.70 -18.88
C VAL A 273 0.77 13.85 -17.71
N THR A 274 0.99 12.55 -17.94
CA THR A 274 1.50 11.67 -16.88
C THR A 274 2.93 12.06 -16.50
N LEU A 275 3.79 12.39 -17.49
CA LEU A 275 5.15 12.86 -17.23
C LEU A 275 5.15 14.21 -16.49
N PHE A 276 4.28 15.14 -16.87
CA PHE A 276 4.13 16.42 -16.19
C PHE A 276 3.81 16.22 -14.71
N LEU A 277 2.79 15.41 -14.39
CA LEU A 277 2.44 15.11 -13.00
C LEU A 277 3.56 14.37 -12.27
N LEU A 278 4.24 13.42 -12.92
CA LEU A 278 5.39 12.72 -12.35
C LEU A 278 6.49 13.70 -11.94
N VAL A 279 6.82 14.69 -12.79
CA VAL A 279 7.76 15.75 -12.44
C VAL A 279 7.26 16.58 -11.27
N LYS A 280 5.97 16.91 -11.23
CA LYS A 280 5.35 17.70 -10.15
C LYS A 280 5.24 16.95 -8.81
N THR A 281 5.43 15.62 -8.78
CA THR A 281 5.60 14.89 -7.52
C THR A 281 6.94 15.17 -6.84
N ASP A 282 7.95 15.63 -7.57
CA ASP A 282 9.34 15.76 -7.12
C ASP A 282 9.85 14.51 -6.38
N SER A 283 9.50 13.33 -6.92
CA SER A 283 9.81 12.04 -6.29
C SER A 283 11.11 11.45 -6.82
N ARG A 284 12.16 11.55 -6.02
CA ARG A 284 13.44 10.87 -6.30
C ARG A 284 13.29 9.34 -6.32
N GLY A 285 12.44 8.80 -5.43
CA GLY A 285 12.13 7.38 -5.38
C GLY A 285 11.52 6.85 -6.68
N ALA A 286 10.63 7.63 -7.32
CA ALA A 286 10.07 7.28 -8.62
C ALA A 286 11.13 7.23 -9.73
N VAL A 287 12.06 8.18 -9.74
CA VAL A 287 13.19 8.19 -10.68
C VAL A 287 14.07 6.96 -10.49
N PHE A 288 14.43 6.62 -9.24
CA PHE A 288 15.21 5.42 -8.94
C PHE A 288 14.47 4.13 -9.35
N SER A 289 13.15 4.07 -9.17
CA SER A 289 12.34 2.92 -9.59
C SER A 289 12.33 2.76 -11.11
N LEU A 290 12.24 3.88 -11.87
CA LEU A 290 12.37 3.88 -13.33
C LEU A 290 13.76 3.41 -13.78
N LEU A 291 14.81 3.92 -13.16
CA LEU A 291 16.19 3.52 -13.46
C LEU A 291 16.42 2.04 -13.15
N ALA A 292 15.91 1.53 -12.03
CA ALA A 292 16.01 0.12 -11.67
C ALA A 292 15.30 -0.78 -12.69
N ALA A 293 14.07 -0.41 -13.09
CA ALA A 293 13.33 -1.13 -14.13
C ALA A 293 14.04 -1.05 -15.49
N GLY A 294 14.56 0.12 -15.87
CA GLY A 294 15.37 0.30 -17.09
C GLY A 294 16.64 -0.53 -17.07
N ALA A 295 17.35 -0.58 -15.94
CA ALA A 295 18.52 -1.42 -15.76
C ALA A 295 18.15 -2.92 -15.88
N ALA A 296 17.05 -3.36 -15.30
CA ALA A 296 16.59 -4.73 -15.47
C ALA A 296 16.31 -5.04 -16.95
N VAL A 297 15.60 -4.15 -17.68
CA VAL A 297 15.38 -4.32 -19.12
C VAL A 297 16.72 -4.39 -19.87
N PHE A 298 17.65 -3.53 -19.56
CA PHE A 298 18.97 -3.50 -20.21
C PHE A 298 19.75 -4.79 -19.97
N PHE A 299 19.89 -5.24 -18.72
CA PHE A 299 20.70 -6.42 -18.38
C PHE A 299 20.06 -7.74 -18.80
N PHE A 300 18.75 -7.85 -18.75
CA PHE A 300 18.03 -9.07 -19.16
C PHE A 300 17.73 -9.13 -20.66
N SER A 301 17.86 -8.03 -21.42
CA SER A 301 17.73 -8.01 -22.89
C SER A 301 18.82 -8.88 -23.57
N ARG A 302 18.63 -9.15 -24.86
CA ARG A 302 19.61 -9.92 -25.68
C ARG A 302 20.78 -9.07 -26.21
N LEU A 303 21.10 -7.95 -25.56
CA LEU A 303 22.23 -7.12 -25.92
C LEU A 303 23.57 -7.86 -25.79
N PRO A 304 24.56 -7.56 -26.65
CA PRO A 304 25.91 -8.10 -26.55
C PRO A 304 26.56 -7.84 -25.18
N ARG A 305 27.36 -8.79 -24.70
CA ARG A 305 28.01 -8.72 -23.36
C ARG A 305 28.82 -7.43 -23.16
N LYS A 306 29.48 -6.93 -24.22
CA LYS A 306 30.27 -5.67 -24.17
C LYS A 306 29.42 -4.48 -23.67
N TRP A 307 28.20 -4.33 -24.17
CA TRP A 307 27.30 -3.26 -23.73
C TRP A 307 26.81 -3.43 -22.30
N LYS A 308 26.56 -4.67 -21.89
CA LYS A 308 26.18 -4.97 -20.49
C LYS A 308 27.31 -4.66 -19.51
N LEU A 309 28.56 -4.97 -19.88
CA LEU A 309 29.73 -4.61 -19.08
C LEU A 309 29.92 -3.10 -19.00
N ALA A 310 29.78 -2.39 -20.12
CA ALA A 310 29.82 -0.93 -20.12
C ALA A 310 28.73 -0.32 -19.24
N GLY A 311 27.47 -0.80 -19.35
CA GLY A 311 26.37 -0.37 -18.50
C GLY A 311 26.60 -0.68 -17.02
N ALA A 312 27.17 -1.85 -16.70
CA ALA A 312 27.57 -2.19 -15.33
C ALA A 312 28.63 -1.23 -14.78
N GLY A 313 29.60 -0.85 -15.62
CA GLY A 313 30.61 0.16 -15.29
C GLY A 313 29.98 1.52 -14.99
N VAL A 314 29.05 1.98 -15.82
CA VAL A 314 28.31 3.24 -15.59
C VAL A 314 27.52 3.21 -14.29
N LEU A 315 26.81 2.11 -14.01
CA LEU A 315 26.06 1.94 -12.74
C LEU A 315 27.00 1.91 -11.54
N PHE A 316 28.15 1.24 -11.65
CA PHE A 316 29.15 1.20 -10.59
C PHE A 316 29.74 2.59 -10.31
N LEU A 317 30.10 3.35 -11.35
CA LEU A 317 30.60 4.71 -11.20
C LEU A 317 29.52 5.64 -10.61
N GLY A 318 28.25 5.49 -11.03
CA GLY A 318 27.13 6.23 -10.47
C GLY A 318 26.92 5.92 -8.98
N ALA A 319 26.98 4.64 -8.59
CA ALA A 319 26.88 4.21 -7.19
C ALA A 319 28.08 4.69 -6.36
N ALA A 320 29.31 4.62 -6.90
CA ALA A 320 30.50 5.13 -6.25
C ALA A 320 30.45 6.65 -6.08
N GLY A 321 30.00 7.38 -7.09
CA GLY A 321 29.79 8.83 -7.01
C GLY A 321 28.74 9.21 -5.96
N LEU A 322 27.64 8.47 -5.89
CA LEU A 322 26.62 8.65 -4.87
C LEU A 322 27.17 8.35 -3.46
N ALA A 323 27.91 7.25 -3.31
CA ALA A 323 28.58 6.91 -2.04
C ALA A 323 29.57 7.99 -1.61
N ALA A 324 30.32 8.56 -2.55
CA ALA A 324 31.22 9.67 -2.28
C ALA A 324 30.43 10.94 -1.86
N MET A 325 29.37 11.32 -2.57
CA MET A 325 28.51 12.45 -2.16
C MET A 325 27.99 12.27 -0.73
N VAL A 326 27.58 11.04 -0.41
CA VAL A 326 27.14 10.61 0.91
C VAL A 326 28.27 10.80 1.93
N ALA A 327 29.47 10.30 1.66
CA ALA A 327 30.62 10.39 2.56
C ALA A 327 31.05 11.85 2.82
N PHE A 328 30.90 12.73 1.82
CA PHE A 328 31.22 14.18 1.95
C PHE A 328 30.05 15.03 2.48
N GLY A 329 28.94 14.42 2.96
CA GLY A 329 27.81 15.13 3.57
C GLY A 329 27.00 16.01 2.60
N ARG A 330 27.18 15.84 1.28
CA ARG A 330 26.50 16.67 0.27
C ARG A 330 25.21 16.00 -0.22
N GLY A 331 24.07 16.51 0.22
CA GLY A 331 22.77 16.29 -0.44
C GLY A 331 22.10 14.93 -0.25
N ALA A 332 22.63 14.02 0.58
CA ALA A 332 22.18 12.63 0.68
C ALA A 332 21.43 12.28 1.97
N LEU A 333 21.00 13.26 2.76
CA LEU A 333 20.34 13.04 4.07
C LEU A 333 19.19 12.00 3.96
N SER A 334 18.34 12.12 2.95
CA SER A 334 17.21 11.20 2.72
C SER A 334 17.62 9.75 2.42
N MET A 335 18.80 9.51 1.83
CA MET A 335 19.32 8.16 1.61
C MET A 335 19.94 7.56 2.87
N TYR A 336 20.67 8.38 3.63
CA TYR A 336 21.21 7.94 4.93
C TYR A 336 20.11 7.47 5.85
N VAL A 337 19.05 8.27 5.95
CA VAL A 337 17.91 7.94 6.80
C VAL A 337 17.27 6.60 6.38
N ARG A 338 17.14 6.33 5.08
CA ARG A 338 16.60 5.04 4.61
C ARG A 338 17.53 3.86 4.88
N LEU A 339 18.84 4.05 4.78
CA LEU A 339 19.81 3.03 5.15
C LEU A 339 19.76 2.73 6.65
N ASP A 340 19.60 3.76 7.48
CA ASP A 340 19.43 3.63 8.92
C ASP A 340 18.16 2.84 9.27
N TYR A 341 17.03 3.10 8.57
CA TYR A 341 15.80 2.31 8.72
C TYR A 341 16.01 0.84 8.40
N VAL A 342 16.67 0.54 7.27
CA VAL A 342 16.95 -0.85 6.86
C VAL A 342 17.88 -1.53 7.87
N GLN A 343 18.89 -0.83 8.39
CA GLN A 343 19.80 -1.36 9.39
C GLN A 343 19.11 -1.64 10.73
N ALA A 344 18.27 -0.71 11.19
CA ALA A 344 17.47 -0.90 12.40
C ALA A 344 16.51 -2.09 12.24
N ALA A 345 15.78 -2.16 11.11
CA ALA A 345 14.88 -3.27 10.80
C ALA A 345 15.62 -4.64 10.75
N ALA A 346 16.84 -4.67 10.20
CA ALA A 346 17.64 -5.88 10.18
C ALA A 346 18.05 -6.31 11.61
N ARG A 347 18.44 -5.37 12.47
CA ARG A 347 18.73 -5.68 13.89
C ARG A 347 17.52 -6.25 14.60
N MET A 348 16.35 -5.63 14.49
CA MET A 348 15.08 -6.12 15.04
C MET A 348 14.80 -7.56 14.59
N MET A 349 14.94 -7.84 13.28
CA MET A 349 14.74 -9.18 12.74
C MET A 349 15.71 -10.22 13.32
N PHE A 350 16.99 -9.87 13.52
CA PHE A 350 17.97 -10.80 14.07
C PHE A 350 17.86 -10.96 15.59
N GLU A 351 17.37 -9.96 16.31
CA GLU A 351 17.08 -10.05 17.75
C GLU A 351 15.82 -10.89 18.02
N HIS A 352 14.82 -10.84 17.12
CA HIS A 352 13.57 -11.59 17.20
C HIS A 352 13.30 -12.43 15.93
N PRO A 353 14.12 -13.47 15.62
CA PRO A 353 14.11 -14.12 14.31
C PRO A 353 12.84 -14.93 13.99
N LEU A 354 12.10 -15.40 15.00
CA LEU A 354 10.92 -16.25 14.81
C LEU A 354 9.62 -15.44 14.63
N THR A 355 9.42 -14.38 15.40
CA THR A 355 8.18 -13.63 15.48
C THR A 355 8.31 -12.17 15.08
N GLY A 356 9.54 -11.65 14.98
CA GLY A 356 9.78 -10.22 14.87
C GLY A 356 9.50 -9.48 16.19
N THR A 357 9.62 -8.17 16.18
CA THR A 357 9.32 -7.32 17.34
C THR A 357 7.81 -7.07 17.52
N GLY A 358 6.99 -7.33 16.49
CA GLY A 358 5.56 -7.10 16.50
C GLY A 358 5.12 -5.92 15.63
N TRP A 359 3.85 -5.95 15.17
CA TRP A 359 3.30 -4.87 14.37
C TRP A 359 3.21 -3.55 15.14
N GLY A 360 3.79 -2.51 14.59
CA GLY A 360 3.86 -1.18 15.19
C GLY A 360 5.15 -0.90 15.94
N ASP A 361 5.92 -1.91 16.35
CA ASP A 361 7.08 -1.74 17.22
C ASP A 361 8.31 -1.15 16.50
N PHE A 362 8.29 -1.05 15.17
CA PHE A 362 9.29 -0.24 14.48
C PHE A 362 9.30 1.23 14.98
N LEU A 363 8.13 1.78 15.26
CA LEU A 363 7.98 3.12 15.84
C LEU A 363 8.64 3.26 17.21
N HIS A 364 8.66 2.19 18.01
CA HIS A 364 9.18 2.14 19.36
C HIS A 364 10.69 1.86 19.41
N ASP A 365 11.14 0.89 18.63
CA ASP A 365 12.52 0.41 18.66
C ASP A 365 13.46 1.26 17.82
N TYR A 366 12.99 1.81 16.71
CA TYR A 366 13.82 2.66 15.84
C TYR A 366 14.45 3.84 16.56
N PRO A 367 13.75 4.61 17.42
CA PRO A 367 14.37 5.72 18.17
C PRO A 367 15.55 5.31 19.04
N ILE A 368 15.59 4.06 19.49
CA ILE A 368 16.69 3.49 20.28
C ILE A 368 17.84 3.02 19.36
N LEU A 369 17.48 2.31 18.29
CA LEU A 369 18.42 1.64 17.39
C LEU A 369 19.08 2.56 16.36
N ARG A 370 18.43 3.68 16.01
CA ARG A 370 18.94 4.60 14.98
C ARG A 370 20.36 5.10 15.28
N LEU A 371 21.13 5.36 14.22
CA LEU A 371 22.52 5.82 14.34
C LEU A 371 22.62 7.33 14.54
N TRP A 372 21.72 8.08 13.95
CA TRP A 372 21.80 9.55 13.87
C TRP A 372 20.90 10.23 14.89
N ARG A 373 21.25 11.47 15.23
CA ARG A 373 20.39 12.34 16.03
C ARG A 373 19.32 12.95 15.11
N ASP A 374 18.10 12.51 15.25
CA ASP A 374 16.94 13.00 14.51
C ASP A 374 15.71 13.04 15.43
N LYS A 375 14.74 13.87 15.07
CA LYS A 375 13.43 13.93 15.71
C LYS A 375 12.39 13.04 15.02
N GLU A 376 12.67 12.58 13.80
CA GLU A 376 11.75 11.79 13.00
C GLU A 376 11.56 10.39 13.60
N THR A 377 10.30 9.95 13.69
CA THR A 377 9.91 8.63 14.19
C THR A 377 8.99 7.98 13.15
N PRO A 378 9.56 7.31 12.12
CA PRO A 378 8.76 6.65 11.10
C PRO A 378 8.04 5.43 11.67
N HIS A 379 6.85 5.15 11.15
CA HIS A 379 6.08 3.95 11.51
C HIS A 379 6.62 2.67 10.88
N SER A 380 7.44 2.80 9.84
CA SER A 380 7.97 1.65 9.10
C SER A 380 9.34 1.92 8.48
N PRO A 381 10.10 0.86 8.10
CA PRO A 381 11.41 0.99 7.47
C PRO A 381 11.36 1.45 6.00
N HIS A 382 10.23 1.85 5.47
CA HIS A 382 10.03 2.25 4.07
C HIS A 382 10.47 1.19 3.06
N ASN A 383 10.35 -0.09 3.42
CA ASN A 383 10.74 -1.24 2.61
C ASN A 383 9.91 -2.45 3.02
N MET A 384 9.10 -2.99 2.12
CA MET A 384 8.17 -4.09 2.41
C MET A 384 8.87 -5.33 3.00
N VAL A 385 10.03 -5.72 2.46
CA VAL A 385 10.72 -6.94 2.89
C VAL A 385 11.26 -6.76 4.30
N MET A 386 11.85 -5.59 4.58
CA MET A 386 12.35 -5.24 5.91
C MET A 386 11.22 -5.00 6.91
N LEU A 387 10.09 -4.47 6.47
CA LEU A 387 8.88 -4.30 7.29
C LEU A 387 8.41 -5.65 7.85
N PHE A 388 8.24 -6.65 6.97
CA PHE A 388 7.85 -7.98 7.41
C PHE A 388 8.97 -8.70 8.17
N GLY A 389 10.23 -8.47 7.81
CA GLY A 389 11.37 -9.03 8.52
C GLY A 389 11.46 -8.55 9.96
N SER A 390 11.41 -7.25 10.19
CA SER A 390 11.48 -6.67 11.53
C SER A 390 10.29 -7.03 12.40
N GLN A 391 9.07 -7.02 11.84
CA GLN A 391 7.85 -7.15 12.64
C GLN A 391 7.25 -8.57 12.68
N CYS A 392 7.65 -9.47 11.75
CA CYS A 392 7.18 -10.87 11.69
C CYS A 392 8.33 -11.89 11.62
N GLY A 393 9.58 -11.46 11.78
CA GLY A 393 10.75 -12.32 11.77
C GLY A 393 11.17 -12.83 10.38
N ILE A 394 12.06 -13.82 10.34
CA ILE A 394 12.62 -14.37 9.10
C ILE A 394 11.52 -14.96 8.19
N ALA A 395 10.48 -15.56 8.75
CA ALA A 395 9.36 -16.06 7.96
C ALA A 395 8.65 -14.94 7.21
N GLY A 396 8.45 -13.78 7.85
CA GLY A 396 7.91 -12.56 7.22
C GLY A 396 8.81 -12.04 6.11
N PHE A 397 10.11 -11.94 6.36
CA PHE A 397 11.11 -11.54 5.37
C PHE A 397 11.06 -12.42 4.12
N LEU A 398 11.13 -13.75 4.29
CA LEU A 398 11.14 -14.70 3.17
C LEU A 398 9.83 -14.69 2.38
N ALA A 399 8.67 -14.59 3.05
CA ALA A 399 7.38 -14.53 2.41
C ALA A 399 7.21 -13.24 1.60
N ALA A 400 7.56 -12.08 2.16
CA ALA A 400 7.51 -10.79 1.46
C ALA A 400 8.49 -10.76 0.28
N PHE A 401 9.71 -11.27 0.46
CA PHE A 401 10.67 -11.42 -0.63
C PHE A 401 10.14 -12.30 -1.75
N ALA A 402 9.54 -13.45 -1.43
CA ALA A 402 8.99 -14.37 -2.42
C ALA A 402 7.84 -13.73 -3.23
N VAL A 403 6.96 -12.97 -2.56
CA VAL A 403 5.86 -12.24 -3.21
C VAL A 403 6.38 -11.23 -4.23
N LEU A 404 7.46 -10.52 -3.93
CA LEU A 404 8.08 -9.55 -4.85
C LEU A 404 8.94 -10.24 -5.91
N ALA A 405 9.75 -11.23 -5.55
CA ALA A 405 10.69 -11.87 -6.45
C ALA A 405 9.99 -12.71 -7.55
N TYR A 406 8.88 -13.36 -7.23
CA TYR A 406 8.20 -14.26 -8.16
C TYR A 406 7.75 -13.56 -9.46
N PRO A 407 7.01 -12.44 -9.44
CA PRO A 407 6.64 -11.72 -10.66
C PRO A 407 7.83 -11.00 -11.30
N VAL A 408 8.83 -10.53 -10.53
CA VAL A 408 10.07 -9.92 -11.06
C VAL A 408 10.84 -10.93 -11.90
N VAL A 409 11.00 -12.18 -11.43
CA VAL A 409 11.62 -13.26 -12.21
C VAL A 409 10.83 -13.53 -13.49
N GLY A 410 9.49 -13.52 -13.43
CA GLY A 410 8.62 -13.61 -14.60
C GLY A 410 8.86 -12.48 -15.59
N ALA A 411 8.92 -11.24 -15.13
CA ALA A 411 9.22 -10.07 -15.95
C ALA A 411 10.60 -10.18 -16.63
N CYS A 412 11.63 -10.55 -15.89
CA CYS A 412 12.99 -10.75 -16.42
C CYS A 412 13.05 -11.86 -17.50
N ARG A 413 12.32 -12.96 -17.31
CA ARG A 413 12.21 -14.04 -18.31
C ARG A 413 11.53 -13.55 -19.58
N GLN A 414 10.46 -12.73 -19.47
CA GLN A 414 9.78 -12.16 -20.64
C GLN A 414 10.71 -11.23 -21.42
N ILE A 415 11.42 -10.33 -20.72
CA ILE A 415 12.42 -9.43 -21.34
C ILE A 415 13.46 -10.24 -22.12
N ARG A 416 13.98 -11.33 -21.53
CA ARG A 416 14.98 -12.18 -22.17
C ARG A 416 14.46 -12.91 -23.41
N ARG A 417 13.16 -13.24 -23.46
CA ARG A 417 12.53 -13.97 -24.57
C ARG A 417 11.98 -13.06 -25.66
N THR A 418 11.91 -11.75 -25.43
CA THR A 418 11.29 -10.80 -26.36
C THR A 418 12.10 -10.65 -27.62
N ASP A 419 11.42 -10.65 -28.76
CA ASP A 419 11.97 -10.20 -30.03
C ASP A 419 11.93 -8.68 -30.09
N TRP A 420 13.12 -8.05 -30.00
CA TRP A 420 13.27 -6.61 -29.99
C TRP A 420 13.06 -5.95 -31.37
N HIS A 421 13.00 -6.74 -32.44
CA HIS A 421 12.66 -6.27 -33.78
C HIS A 421 11.15 -6.18 -33.99
N SER A 422 10.36 -6.84 -33.16
CA SER A 422 8.89 -6.81 -33.17
C SER A 422 8.35 -5.77 -32.23
N LEU A 423 7.82 -4.67 -32.75
CA LEU A 423 7.13 -3.66 -31.93
C LEU A 423 5.97 -4.25 -31.11
N LYS A 424 5.32 -5.29 -31.64
CA LYS A 424 4.25 -6.02 -30.93
C LYS A 424 4.79 -6.65 -29.65
N ASP A 425 5.94 -7.29 -29.72
CA ASP A 425 6.55 -7.97 -28.57
C ASP A 425 7.13 -6.99 -27.57
N VAL A 426 7.75 -5.89 -28.05
CA VAL A 426 8.23 -4.81 -27.19
C VAL A 426 7.08 -4.16 -26.42
N PHE A 427 5.97 -3.81 -27.07
CA PHE A 427 4.81 -3.25 -26.38
C PHE A 427 4.16 -4.23 -25.39
N ALA A 428 4.28 -5.52 -25.64
CA ALA A 428 3.78 -6.53 -24.74
C ALA A 428 4.64 -6.67 -23.45
N LEU A 429 5.83 -6.03 -23.38
CA LEU A 429 6.65 -5.94 -22.17
C LEU A 429 6.18 -4.85 -21.18
N VAL A 430 5.26 -3.98 -21.57
CA VAL A 430 4.87 -2.85 -20.72
C VAL A 430 4.37 -3.29 -19.33
N PRO A 431 3.50 -4.32 -19.17
CA PRO A 431 3.16 -4.80 -17.84
C PRO A 431 4.37 -5.30 -17.03
N ALA A 432 5.37 -5.90 -17.69
CA ALA A 432 6.59 -6.33 -17.03
C ALA A 432 7.41 -5.14 -16.52
N PHE A 433 7.54 -4.09 -17.34
CA PHE A 433 8.21 -2.86 -16.93
C PHE A 433 7.48 -2.18 -15.76
N SER A 434 6.14 -2.03 -15.83
CA SER A 434 5.33 -1.46 -14.76
C SER A 434 5.46 -2.26 -13.45
N CYS A 435 5.46 -3.61 -13.55
CA CYS A 435 5.68 -4.48 -12.41
C CYS A 435 7.06 -4.25 -11.76
N LEU A 436 8.13 -4.11 -12.57
CA LEU A 436 9.49 -3.82 -12.08
C LEU A 436 9.57 -2.47 -11.38
N VAL A 437 8.94 -1.42 -11.96
CA VAL A 437 8.89 -0.08 -11.35
C VAL A 437 8.21 -0.13 -9.98
N LEU A 438 7.04 -0.76 -9.90
CA LEU A 438 6.28 -0.86 -8.64
C LEU A 438 7.02 -1.72 -7.60
N SER A 439 7.63 -2.84 -8.02
CA SER A 439 8.42 -3.67 -7.11
C SER A 439 9.63 -2.92 -6.55
N ALA A 440 10.34 -2.14 -7.37
CA ALA A 440 11.43 -1.30 -6.91
C ALA A 440 10.94 -0.19 -5.97
N GLY A 441 9.81 0.46 -6.29
CA GLY A 441 9.21 1.49 -5.43
C GLY A 441 8.80 0.95 -4.05
N THR A 442 8.31 -0.29 -3.97
CA THR A 442 7.96 -0.95 -2.70
C THR A 442 9.19 -1.22 -1.80
N LEU A 443 10.38 -1.33 -2.39
CA LEU A 443 11.64 -1.47 -1.64
C LEU A 443 12.25 -0.12 -1.22
N LEU A 444 11.75 0.98 -1.77
CA LEU A 444 12.31 2.33 -1.56
C LEU A 444 11.40 3.24 -0.72
N ASP A 445 10.13 2.89 -0.58
CA ASP A 445 9.14 3.72 0.13
C ASP A 445 7.97 2.88 0.68
N VAL A 446 7.03 3.51 1.38
CA VAL A 446 5.83 2.92 2.03
C VAL A 446 4.78 2.38 1.04
N GLY A 447 5.20 1.90 -0.12
CA GLY A 447 4.30 1.40 -1.16
C GLY A 447 3.40 0.26 -0.68
N PHE A 448 3.91 -0.67 0.14
CA PHE A 448 3.10 -1.77 0.69
C PHE A 448 1.98 -1.27 1.60
N GLU A 449 2.24 -0.28 2.43
CA GLU A 449 1.26 0.27 3.38
C GLU A 449 0.14 1.06 2.71
N THR A 450 0.28 1.34 1.40
CA THR A 450 -0.76 1.97 0.58
C THR A 450 -1.53 0.90 -0.19
N THR A 451 -2.80 0.70 0.16
CA THR A 451 -3.66 -0.35 -0.44
C THR A 451 -3.73 -0.22 -1.96
N ALA A 452 -3.88 1.01 -2.48
CA ALA A 452 -3.91 1.28 -3.91
C ALA A 452 -2.63 0.82 -4.62
N TYR A 453 -1.47 1.16 -4.06
CA TYR A 453 -0.19 0.80 -4.65
C TYR A 453 0.01 -0.72 -4.69
N SER A 454 -0.23 -1.39 -3.56
CA SER A 454 -0.11 -2.85 -3.45
C SER A 454 -1.11 -3.59 -4.34
N GLY A 455 -2.36 -3.12 -4.42
CA GLY A 455 -3.36 -3.70 -5.30
C GLY A 455 -3.00 -3.56 -6.80
N VAL A 456 -2.46 -2.42 -7.20
CA VAL A 456 -1.98 -2.19 -8.57
C VAL A 456 -0.73 -3.03 -8.87
N LEU A 457 0.20 -3.18 -7.92
CA LEU A 457 1.35 -4.09 -8.05
C LEU A 457 0.88 -5.55 -8.26
N ILE A 458 -0.10 -6.01 -7.49
CA ILE A 458 -0.71 -7.33 -7.65
C ILE A 458 -1.27 -7.49 -9.07
N ALA A 459 -2.03 -6.51 -9.56
CA ALA A 459 -2.65 -6.57 -10.88
C ALA A 459 -1.60 -6.65 -12.01
N PHE A 460 -0.56 -5.80 -11.99
CA PHE A 460 0.54 -5.86 -12.97
C PHE A 460 1.34 -7.17 -12.86
N SER A 461 1.60 -7.65 -11.67
CA SER A 461 2.28 -8.94 -11.44
C SER A 461 1.51 -10.10 -12.07
N LEU A 462 0.19 -10.10 -11.91
CA LEU A 462 -0.67 -11.13 -12.52
C LEU A 462 -0.76 -11.00 -14.05
N LEU A 463 -0.74 -9.79 -14.61
CA LEU A 463 -0.64 -9.60 -16.05
C LEU A 463 0.67 -10.17 -16.61
N VAL A 464 1.79 -9.99 -15.90
CA VAL A 464 3.08 -10.62 -16.25
C VAL A 464 2.97 -12.13 -16.21
N LEU A 465 2.51 -12.71 -15.11
CA LEU A 465 2.44 -14.16 -14.92
C LEU A 465 1.42 -14.82 -15.85
N ASN A 466 0.34 -14.13 -16.20
CA ASN A 466 -0.62 -14.61 -17.17
C ASN A 466 -0.02 -14.81 -18.57
N ARG A 467 0.93 -13.96 -18.96
CA ARG A 467 1.65 -14.09 -20.24
C ARG A 467 2.69 -15.22 -20.22
N GLU A 468 3.28 -15.52 -19.06
CA GLU A 468 4.19 -16.66 -18.89
C GLU A 468 3.47 -18.01 -18.94
N SER A 469 2.16 -18.04 -18.70
CA SER A 469 1.36 -19.25 -18.77
C SER A 469 1.33 -19.76 -20.21
N GLN A 470 1.67 -21.02 -20.40
CA GLN A 470 1.87 -21.66 -21.71
C GLN A 470 0.61 -21.72 -22.58
N PRO A 471 0.75 -21.91 -23.91
CA PRO A 471 -0.38 -22.07 -24.81
C PRO A 471 -1.26 -23.28 -24.44
N GLU A 472 -2.52 -23.23 -24.88
CA GLU A 472 -3.63 -24.11 -24.49
C GLU A 472 -3.39 -25.61 -24.54
N SER A 473 -2.42 -26.07 -25.35
CA SER A 473 -2.10 -27.49 -25.50
C SER A 473 -1.51 -28.15 -24.24
N GLU A 474 -1.03 -27.33 -23.28
CA GLU A 474 -0.43 -27.82 -22.03
C GLU A 474 -1.25 -27.47 -20.76
N LEU A 475 -2.46 -26.92 -20.94
CA LEU A 475 -3.37 -26.71 -19.81
C LEU A 475 -3.81 -28.11 -19.32
N ARG A 476 -3.21 -28.54 -18.21
CA ARG A 476 -3.67 -29.75 -17.55
C ARG A 476 -5.10 -29.51 -17.07
N PRO A 477 -6.07 -30.38 -17.40
CA PRO A 477 -7.38 -30.30 -16.78
C PRO A 477 -7.17 -30.32 -15.28
N VAL A 478 -7.84 -29.42 -14.56
CA VAL A 478 -7.82 -29.48 -13.10
C VAL A 478 -8.42 -30.82 -12.73
N HIS A 479 -7.58 -31.72 -12.25
CA HIS A 479 -8.08 -32.85 -11.51
C HIS A 479 -9.05 -32.33 -10.48
N ASP A 480 -10.27 -32.79 -10.49
CA ASP A 480 -11.30 -32.40 -9.52
C ASP A 480 -10.66 -32.37 -8.13
N ILE A 481 -10.74 -31.21 -7.43
CA ILE A 481 -10.17 -31.09 -6.08
C ILE A 481 -10.68 -32.23 -5.18
N ARG A 482 -11.82 -32.84 -5.51
CA ARG A 482 -12.33 -34.05 -4.87
C ARG A 482 -11.41 -35.27 -5.08
N GLN A 483 -10.64 -35.34 -6.16
CA GLN A 483 -9.70 -36.42 -6.41
C GLN A 483 -8.44 -36.34 -5.53
N PHE A 484 -8.15 -35.18 -4.90
CA PHE A 484 -7.06 -35.02 -3.94
C PHE A 484 -7.34 -35.64 -2.56
N GLY A 485 -8.51 -36.28 -2.37
CA GLY A 485 -8.87 -36.91 -1.11
C GLY A 485 -8.73 -35.97 0.10
N TRP A 486 -8.06 -36.43 1.15
CA TRP A 486 -7.87 -35.66 2.38
C TRP A 486 -7.04 -34.37 2.17
N ARG A 487 -6.09 -34.34 1.24
CA ARG A 487 -5.30 -33.12 0.90
C ARG A 487 -6.20 -32.02 0.32
N GLY A 488 -7.14 -32.37 -0.54
CA GLY A 488 -8.13 -31.42 -1.07
C GLY A 488 -9.06 -30.89 0.03
N LEU A 489 -9.40 -31.72 1.01
CA LEU A 489 -10.20 -31.30 2.17
C LEU A 489 -9.44 -30.30 3.03
N ILE A 490 -8.16 -30.56 3.36
CA ILE A 490 -7.30 -29.64 4.13
C ILE A 490 -7.16 -28.31 3.42
N LEU A 491 -6.91 -28.31 2.10
CA LEU A 491 -6.78 -27.07 1.33
C LEU A 491 -8.06 -26.22 1.41
N ARG A 492 -9.24 -26.84 1.23
CA ARG A 492 -10.54 -26.14 1.33
C ARG A 492 -10.77 -25.57 2.73
N PHE A 493 -10.51 -26.37 3.73
CA PHE A 493 -10.66 -25.95 5.12
C PHE A 493 -9.70 -24.79 5.43
N GLY A 494 -8.45 -24.88 4.99
CA GLY A 494 -7.46 -23.80 5.09
C GLY A 494 -7.90 -22.50 4.42
N LEU A 495 -8.47 -22.58 3.21
CA LEU A 495 -8.99 -21.40 2.50
C LEU A 495 -10.19 -20.78 3.21
N ILE A 496 -11.09 -21.61 3.78
CA ILE A 496 -12.25 -21.12 4.57
C ILE A 496 -11.76 -20.44 5.86
N LEU A 497 -10.81 -21.05 6.56
CA LEU A 497 -10.22 -20.45 7.76
C LEU A 497 -9.51 -19.13 7.45
N PHE A 498 -8.73 -19.09 6.36
CA PHE A 498 -8.04 -17.88 5.91
C PHE A 498 -9.03 -16.76 5.57
N TRP A 499 -10.11 -17.10 4.84
CA TRP A 499 -11.18 -16.16 4.55
C TRP A 499 -11.86 -15.66 5.84
N GLY A 500 -12.18 -16.58 6.77
CA GLY A 500 -12.77 -16.24 8.05
C GLY A 500 -11.90 -15.29 8.87
N LEU A 501 -10.59 -15.54 8.92
CA LEU A 501 -9.62 -14.65 9.54
C LEU A 501 -9.64 -13.26 8.89
N SER A 502 -9.54 -13.20 7.56
CA SER A 502 -9.56 -11.95 6.83
C SER A 502 -10.83 -11.13 7.10
N LEU A 503 -11.99 -11.79 7.08
CA LEU A 503 -13.28 -11.13 7.31
C LEU A 503 -13.41 -10.62 8.75
N ILE A 504 -13.07 -11.44 9.75
CA ILE A 504 -13.16 -11.08 11.17
C ILE A 504 -12.22 -9.90 11.48
N MET A 505 -10.97 -9.95 11.00
CA MET A 505 -10.03 -8.85 11.18
C MET A 505 -10.51 -7.57 10.49
N SER A 506 -10.98 -7.67 9.24
CA SER A 506 -11.46 -6.52 8.48
C SER A 506 -12.70 -5.86 9.11
N GLU A 507 -13.61 -6.66 9.64
CA GLU A 507 -14.81 -6.19 10.31
C GLU A 507 -14.48 -5.55 11.67
N GLY A 508 -13.56 -6.14 12.43
CA GLY A 508 -13.05 -5.57 13.67
C GLY A 508 -12.40 -4.20 13.45
N VAL A 509 -11.54 -4.09 12.42
CA VAL A 509 -10.91 -2.82 12.04
C VAL A 509 -11.96 -1.80 11.57
N PHE A 510 -12.97 -2.23 10.80
CA PHE A 510 -14.05 -1.36 10.36
C PHE A 510 -14.82 -0.76 11.55
N ARG A 511 -15.21 -1.57 12.53
CA ARG A 511 -15.89 -1.09 13.73
C ARG A 511 -15.02 -0.12 14.53
N ALA A 512 -13.75 -0.45 14.71
CA ALA A 512 -12.80 0.38 15.43
C ALA A 512 -12.62 1.74 14.77
N GLU A 513 -12.35 1.77 13.46
CA GLU A 513 -12.18 3.01 12.71
C GLU A 513 -13.47 3.84 12.66
N TYR A 514 -14.62 3.20 12.48
CA TYR A 514 -15.90 3.89 12.46
C TYR A 514 -16.23 4.57 13.81
N ALA A 515 -16.02 3.86 14.92
CA ALA A 515 -16.26 4.43 16.25
C ALA A 515 -15.24 5.55 16.56
N TYR A 516 -13.97 5.36 16.18
CA TYR A 516 -12.93 6.36 16.37
C TYR A 516 -13.16 7.60 15.50
N SER A 517 -13.59 7.44 14.24
CA SER A 517 -13.93 8.58 13.36
C SER A 517 -15.04 9.45 13.92
N LYS A 518 -16.06 8.83 14.53
CA LYS A 518 -17.13 9.59 15.20
C LYS A 518 -16.60 10.41 16.37
N LEU A 519 -15.70 9.81 17.16
CA LEU A 519 -15.04 10.52 18.25
C LEU A 519 -14.21 11.68 17.72
N LEU A 520 -13.37 11.45 16.69
CA LEU A 520 -12.54 12.50 16.09
C LEU A 520 -13.36 13.63 15.48
N ALA A 521 -14.45 13.33 14.79
CA ALA A 521 -15.35 14.35 14.22
C ALA A 521 -15.99 15.22 15.30
N GLU A 522 -16.32 14.65 16.45
CA GLU A 522 -16.83 15.40 17.60
C GLU A 522 -15.73 16.26 18.27
N LEU A 523 -14.51 15.70 18.41
CA LEU A 523 -13.38 16.42 19.05
C LEU A 523 -12.79 17.54 18.18
N ASN A 524 -13.01 17.47 16.88
CA ASN A 524 -12.51 18.44 15.91
C ASN A 524 -13.66 18.91 15.01
N PRO A 525 -14.47 19.86 15.49
CA PRO A 525 -15.68 20.31 14.77
C PRO A 525 -15.41 20.78 13.34
N GLU A 526 -14.22 21.30 13.08
CA GLU A 526 -13.78 21.71 11.75
C GLU A 526 -13.74 20.57 10.72
N TYR A 527 -13.64 19.33 11.18
CA TYR A 527 -13.70 18.13 10.35
C TYR A 527 -15.08 17.46 10.36
N SER A 528 -16.01 17.97 11.17
CA SER A 528 -17.38 17.45 11.24
C SER A 528 -18.25 18.05 10.15
N PHE A 529 -18.99 17.22 9.43
CA PHE A 529 -19.97 17.70 8.45
C PHE A 529 -21.09 18.52 9.14
N GLU A 530 -21.47 18.13 10.36
CA GLU A 530 -22.55 18.76 11.11
C GLU A 530 -22.14 20.13 11.69
N HIS A 531 -20.88 20.27 12.12
CA HIS A 531 -20.42 21.41 12.91
C HIS A 531 -19.32 22.26 12.25
N ARG A 532 -18.88 21.90 11.02
CA ARG A 532 -17.77 22.61 10.33
C ARG A 532 -18.03 24.10 10.06
N ASN A 533 -19.28 24.50 10.04
CA ASN A 533 -19.71 25.89 9.83
C ASN A 533 -20.04 26.61 11.15
N ASP A 534 -19.84 25.96 12.31
CA ASP A 534 -20.05 26.54 13.62
C ASP A 534 -18.71 26.60 14.40
N PRO A 535 -17.92 27.66 14.20
CA PRO A 535 -16.62 27.81 14.85
C PRO A 535 -16.71 27.96 16.38
N GLY A 536 -17.92 28.21 16.90
CA GLY A 536 -18.20 28.31 18.34
C GLY A 536 -18.64 26.99 18.96
N TYR A 537 -18.80 25.93 18.19
CA TYR A 537 -19.24 24.65 18.71
C TYR A 537 -18.22 24.05 19.68
N VAL A 538 -18.66 23.80 20.90
CA VAL A 538 -17.91 23.07 21.92
C VAL A 538 -18.63 21.78 22.22
N PRO A 539 -18.02 20.62 21.94
CA PRO A 539 -18.64 19.32 22.19
C PRO A 539 -19.06 19.16 23.66
N PRO A 540 -20.28 18.73 23.95
CA PRO A 540 -20.70 18.43 25.31
C PRO A 540 -19.89 17.29 25.90
N LEU A 541 -19.43 17.42 27.14
CA LEU A 541 -18.58 16.44 27.82
C LEU A 541 -19.21 15.03 27.85
N ASN A 542 -20.52 14.95 28.11
CA ASN A 542 -21.25 13.67 28.11
C ASN A 542 -21.23 12.99 26.73
N ARG A 543 -21.31 13.76 25.65
CA ARG A 543 -21.24 13.26 24.28
C ARG A 543 -19.84 12.71 23.98
N VAL A 544 -18.78 13.46 24.33
CA VAL A 544 -17.40 13.00 24.17
C VAL A 544 -17.14 11.72 24.98
N GLN A 545 -17.60 11.67 26.24
CA GLN A 545 -17.45 10.47 27.07
C GLN A 545 -18.21 9.25 26.49
N TYR A 546 -19.39 9.47 25.92
CA TYR A 546 -20.14 8.41 25.26
C TYR A 546 -19.37 7.88 24.04
N LEU A 547 -18.94 8.74 23.14
CA LEU A 547 -18.19 8.34 21.94
C LEU A 547 -16.84 7.71 22.27
N LEU A 548 -16.16 8.20 23.30
CA LEU A 548 -14.92 7.57 23.81
C LEU A 548 -15.17 6.13 24.28
N ARG A 549 -16.25 5.90 25.04
CA ARG A 549 -16.61 4.54 25.48
C ARG A 549 -16.91 3.61 24.30
N GLU A 550 -17.63 4.09 23.28
CA GLU A 550 -17.92 3.32 22.08
C GLU A 550 -16.61 3.00 21.30
N ALA A 551 -15.71 3.95 21.16
CA ALA A 551 -14.43 3.73 20.49
C ALA A 551 -13.52 2.75 21.25
N VAL A 552 -13.46 2.85 22.58
CA VAL A 552 -12.72 1.92 23.44
C VAL A 552 -13.33 0.52 23.40
N LYS A 553 -14.67 0.41 23.39
CA LYS A 553 -15.36 -0.88 23.25
C LYS A 553 -15.10 -1.54 21.90
N ALA A 554 -15.02 -0.75 20.84
CA ALA A 554 -14.74 -1.25 19.48
C ALA A 554 -13.29 -1.69 19.30
N ALA A 555 -12.34 -1.06 20.00
CA ALA A 555 -10.90 -1.38 19.95
C ALA A 555 -10.31 -1.44 21.38
N PRO A 556 -10.60 -2.49 22.16
CA PRO A 556 -10.04 -2.67 23.49
C PRO A 556 -8.50 -2.78 23.41
N GLY A 557 -7.80 -2.00 24.20
CA GLY A 557 -6.33 -1.97 24.17
C GLY A 557 -5.71 -1.03 23.13
N SER A 558 -6.52 -0.27 22.37
CA SER A 558 -6.01 0.77 21.48
C SER A 558 -5.75 2.06 22.26
N PRO A 559 -4.55 2.67 22.14
CA PRO A 559 -4.22 3.95 22.78
C PRO A 559 -4.88 5.15 22.10
N PHE A 560 -5.28 5.03 20.82
CA PHE A 560 -5.69 6.16 20.00
C PHE A 560 -6.90 6.93 20.51
N PRO A 561 -8.03 6.30 20.94
CA PRO A 561 -9.16 7.02 21.48
C PRO A 561 -8.81 7.79 22.76
N TRP A 562 -8.00 7.19 23.63
CA TRP A 562 -7.55 7.81 24.88
C TRP A 562 -6.63 8.99 24.64
N ASN A 563 -5.70 8.86 23.66
CA ASN A 563 -4.79 9.93 23.28
C ASN A 563 -5.54 11.17 22.73
N ALA A 564 -6.55 10.95 21.87
CA ALA A 564 -7.39 12.02 21.34
C ALA A 564 -8.23 12.68 22.45
N ALA A 565 -8.81 11.89 23.35
CA ALA A 565 -9.55 12.40 24.50
C ALA A 565 -8.66 13.20 25.45
N ALA A 566 -7.41 12.79 25.67
CA ALA A 566 -6.46 13.52 26.50
C ALA A 566 -6.20 14.95 25.98
N ASP A 567 -5.98 15.09 24.67
CA ASP A 567 -5.78 16.40 24.04
C ASP A 567 -7.02 17.30 24.17
N TYR A 568 -8.19 16.76 23.91
CA TYR A 568 -9.45 17.49 24.03
C TYR A 568 -9.71 17.94 25.47
N MET A 569 -9.63 17.01 26.44
CA MET A 569 -9.89 17.28 27.85
C MET A 569 -8.90 18.33 28.42
N PHE A 570 -7.65 18.29 27.96
CA PHE A 570 -6.65 19.29 28.33
C PHE A 570 -7.01 20.67 27.79
N LYS A 571 -7.41 20.77 26.52
CA LYS A 571 -7.86 22.03 25.91
C LYS A 571 -9.12 22.58 26.58
N ALA A 572 -10.05 21.70 26.95
CA ALA A 572 -11.27 22.04 27.65
C ALA A 572 -11.06 22.43 29.14
N GLY A 573 -9.83 22.41 29.65
CA GLY A 573 -9.52 22.74 31.06
C GLY A 573 -9.83 21.61 32.04
N ASN A 574 -10.25 20.42 31.57
CA ASN A 574 -10.58 19.31 32.44
C ASN A 574 -9.35 18.44 32.74
N MET A 575 -8.47 18.98 33.57
CA MET A 575 -7.14 18.42 33.84
C MET A 575 -7.17 17.00 34.42
N LYS A 576 -8.16 16.68 35.27
CA LYS A 576 -8.29 15.36 35.86
C LYS A 576 -8.53 14.30 34.79
N TYR A 577 -9.51 14.53 33.89
CA TYR A 577 -9.79 13.60 32.80
C TYR A 577 -8.67 13.56 31.76
N ALA A 578 -7.99 14.68 31.48
CA ALA A 578 -6.82 14.71 30.59
C ALA A 578 -5.72 13.79 31.11
N LEU A 579 -5.36 13.92 32.41
CA LEU A 579 -4.34 13.06 33.04
C LEU A 579 -4.76 11.59 33.09
N THR A 580 -6.01 11.30 33.37
CA THR A 580 -6.52 9.90 33.33
C THR A 580 -6.42 9.33 31.91
N SER A 581 -6.81 10.10 30.90
CA SER A 581 -6.79 9.65 29.50
C SER A 581 -5.35 9.41 28.99
N ILE A 582 -4.42 10.32 29.29
CA ILE A 582 -3.01 10.10 28.89
C ILE A 582 -2.35 8.97 29.68
N GLN A 583 -2.78 8.71 30.92
CA GLN A 583 -2.33 7.54 31.68
C GLN A 583 -2.79 6.25 31.00
N GLN A 584 -4.05 6.16 30.58
CA GLN A 584 -4.57 5.02 29.83
C GLN A 584 -3.84 4.85 28.48
N THR A 585 -3.53 5.97 27.80
CA THR A 585 -2.72 5.92 26.57
C THR A 585 -1.36 5.25 26.84
N ILE A 586 -0.67 5.63 27.92
CA ILE A 586 0.63 5.05 28.30
C ILE A 586 0.49 3.58 28.69
N GLU A 587 -0.60 3.16 29.32
CA GLU A 587 -0.84 1.75 29.68
C GLU A 587 -0.97 0.86 28.44
N PHE A 588 -1.61 1.36 27.39
CA PHE A 588 -1.79 0.63 26.13
C PHE A 588 -0.64 0.80 25.12
N ASP A 589 0.21 1.81 25.32
CA ASP A 589 1.38 2.07 24.47
C ASP A 589 2.56 2.63 25.32
N PRO A 590 3.16 1.77 26.15
CA PRO A 590 4.16 2.20 27.14
C PRO A 590 5.52 2.54 26.54
N LEU A 591 5.79 2.15 25.29
CA LEU A 591 7.09 2.36 24.64
C LEU A 591 7.16 3.65 23.80
N GLN A 592 6.05 4.37 23.64
CA GLN A 592 6.01 5.61 22.88
C GLN A 592 6.44 6.81 23.72
N SER A 593 7.63 7.34 23.44
CA SER A 593 8.23 8.49 24.16
C SER A 593 7.33 9.73 24.16
N ALA A 594 6.59 9.97 23.08
CA ALA A 594 5.71 11.12 22.92
C ALA A 594 4.59 11.18 23.98
N HIS A 595 4.11 10.03 24.47
CA HIS A 595 3.06 9.99 25.48
C HIS A 595 3.55 10.49 26.84
N TYR A 596 4.79 10.16 27.23
CA TYR A 596 5.42 10.68 28.43
C TYR A 596 5.70 12.18 28.33
N VAL A 597 6.18 12.65 27.17
CA VAL A 597 6.35 14.09 26.92
C VAL A 597 5.02 14.83 27.04
N LYS A 598 3.93 14.26 26.49
CA LYS A 598 2.60 14.84 26.60
C LYS A 598 2.14 14.91 28.06
N ARG A 599 2.31 13.85 28.86
CA ARG A 599 1.95 13.86 30.29
C ARG A 599 2.82 14.83 31.08
N ALA A 600 4.13 14.89 30.80
CA ALA A 600 5.03 15.88 31.41
C ALA A 600 4.57 17.31 31.14
N ARG A 601 4.17 17.63 29.91
CA ARG A 601 3.63 18.95 29.54
C ARG A 601 2.34 19.28 30.30
N MET A 602 1.42 18.34 30.40
CA MET A 602 0.19 18.52 31.19
C MET A 602 0.50 18.78 32.66
N ASN A 603 1.39 17.98 33.27
CA ASN A 603 1.83 18.18 34.67
C ASN A 603 2.56 19.50 34.88
N TYR A 604 3.40 19.93 33.91
CA TYR A 604 4.10 21.22 33.95
C TYR A 604 3.11 22.39 33.95
N TRP A 605 2.09 22.33 33.11
CA TRP A 605 1.03 23.34 33.05
C TRP A 605 0.22 23.40 34.34
N ILE A 606 -0.21 22.24 34.87
CA ILE A 606 -0.98 22.15 36.13
C ILE A 606 -0.18 22.71 37.30
N ALA A 607 1.14 22.53 37.30
CA ALA A 607 2.04 23.05 38.33
C ALA A 607 2.40 24.53 38.14
N GLY A 608 1.65 25.29 37.36
CA GLY A 608 1.94 26.70 37.10
C GLY A 608 3.27 26.94 36.39
N MET A 609 3.60 26.12 35.38
CA MET A 609 4.86 26.15 34.62
C MET A 609 6.12 25.82 35.45
N ASN A 610 5.97 25.01 36.48
CA ASN A 610 7.08 24.56 37.32
C ASN A 610 7.48 23.11 36.99
N VAL A 611 8.79 22.85 37.00
CA VAL A 611 9.35 21.51 36.79
C VAL A 611 9.28 20.71 38.09
N THR A 612 8.25 19.91 38.24
CA THR A 612 8.02 19.03 39.41
C THR A 612 8.77 17.70 39.26
N GLY A 613 8.80 16.89 40.32
CA GLY A 613 9.34 15.54 40.30
C GLY A 613 8.63 14.62 39.29
N ALA A 614 7.30 14.77 39.12
CA ALA A 614 6.52 14.04 38.12
C ALA A 614 6.94 14.40 36.70
N VAL A 615 7.15 15.70 36.41
CA VAL A 615 7.64 16.16 35.09
C VAL A 615 9.01 15.58 34.78
N LYS A 616 9.97 15.66 35.75
CA LYS A 616 11.32 15.07 35.57
C LYS A 616 11.29 13.57 35.27
N LYS A 617 10.48 12.82 36.03
CA LYS A 617 10.33 11.38 35.86
C LYS A 617 9.85 11.02 34.45
N ASP A 618 8.82 11.70 33.95
CA ASP A 618 8.28 11.45 32.63
C ASP A 618 9.28 11.81 31.53
N LEU A 619 9.99 12.93 31.63
CA LEU A 619 11.02 13.31 30.67
C LEU A 619 12.23 12.36 30.70
N GLU A 620 12.59 11.83 31.87
CA GLU A 620 13.64 10.81 31.98
C GLU A 620 13.24 9.51 31.25
N ILE A 621 11.99 9.05 31.40
CA ILE A 621 11.49 7.90 30.65
C ILE A 621 11.49 8.21 29.14
N ALA A 622 11.00 9.36 28.73
CA ALA A 622 10.98 9.76 27.32
C ALA A 622 12.40 9.78 26.70
N ARG A 623 13.41 10.27 27.45
CA ARG A 623 14.83 10.25 27.01
C ARG A 623 15.40 8.84 26.90
N ARG A 624 15.00 7.92 27.77
CA ARG A 624 15.41 6.49 27.66
C ARG A 624 14.80 5.84 26.43
N LEU A 625 13.56 6.13 26.12
CA LEU A 625 12.85 5.61 24.95
C LEU A 625 13.28 6.25 23.61
N ALA A 626 13.82 7.47 23.64
CA ALA A 626 14.29 8.15 22.44
C ALA A 626 15.61 8.94 22.72
N PRO A 627 16.72 8.23 23.01
CA PRO A 627 17.95 8.84 23.52
C PRO A 627 18.64 9.78 22.51
N LYS A 628 18.40 9.60 21.23
CA LYS A 628 18.99 10.40 20.15
C LYS A 628 18.07 11.51 19.64
N ASN A 629 16.91 11.74 20.28
CA ASN A 629 16.03 12.85 19.93
C ASN A 629 16.60 14.17 20.46
N PRO A 630 17.01 15.12 19.59
CA PRO A 630 17.64 16.36 20.04
C PRO A 630 16.70 17.28 20.83
N GLU A 631 15.38 17.17 20.60
CA GLU A 631 14.39 17.99 21.33
C GLU A 631 14.28 17.58 22.80
N LEU A 632 14.48 16.30 23.12
CA LEU A 632 14.45 15.79 24.49
C LEU A 632 15.72 16.11 25.28
N ASN A 633 16.81 16.45 24.62
CA ASN A 633 18.09 16.81 25.26
C ASN A 633 18.17 18.27 25.68
N ARG A 634 17.10 19.05 25.48
CA ARG A 634 16.96 20.43 25.99
C ARG A 634 16.66 20.44 27.50
N PRO A 635 16.81 21.59 28.20
CA PRO A 635 16.33 21.73 29.56
C PRO A 635 14.85 21.35 29.71
N ASP A 636 14.47 20.74 30.83
CA ASP A 636 13.12 20.20 31.05
C ASP A 636 12.00 21.23 30.82
N ALA A 637 12.22 22.45 31.29
CA ALA A 637 11.28 23.54 31.08
C ALA A 637 11.09 23.85 29.58
N ASP A 638 12.16 23.83 28.79
CA ASP A 638 12.11 24.13 27.36
C ASP A 638 11.40 23.01 26.57
N VAL A 639 11.63 21.72 26.94
CA VAL A 639 10.89 20.57 26.37
C VAL A 639 9.39 20.72 26.62
N CYS A 640 9.01 21.17 27.82
CA CYS A 640 7.61 21.38 28.15
C CYS A 640 7.03 22.62 27.47
N ARG A 641 7.76 23.72 27.38
CA ARG A 641 7.34 24.99 26.75
C ARG A 641 7.24 24.90 25.24
N ALA A 642 8.02 24.07 24.56
CA ALA A 642 8.11 24.01 23.11
C ALA A 642 6.75 23.85 22.38
N ALA A 643 5.72 23.37 23.07
CA ALA A 643 4.35 23.30 22.56
C ALA A 643 3.53 24.59 22.80
N PHE A 644 3.96 25.48 23.70
CA PHE A 644 3.24 26.68 24.12
C PHE A 644 3.80 27.96 23.48
N ILE A 645 5.10 28.01 23.15
CA ILE A 645 5.75 29.15 22.49
C ILE A 645 5.10 29.51 21.16
N ARG A 646 4.48 28.53 20.48
CA ARG A 646 3.70 28.79 19.25
C ARG A 646 2.38 29.54 19.47
N LYS A 647 1.89 29.68 20.73
CA LYS A 647 0.68 30.44 21.05
C LYS A 647 0.93 31.91 21.37
N GLU A 648 2.15 32.27 21.82
CA GLU A 648 2.46 33.60 22.31
C GLU A 648 3.18 34.49 21.29
N GLN A 649 3.65 33.97 20.16
CA GLN A 649 4.39 34.77 19.16
C GLN A 649 3.48 35.47 18.13
N HIS A 650 2.16 35.29 18.21
CA HIS A 650 1.19 36.12 17.49
C HIS A 650 0.08 36.53 18.46
N PRO A 651 0.12 37.83 18.97
CA PRO A 651 -0.96 38.40 19.77
C PRO A 651 -2.25 38.53 18.94
#